data_a50f65d7523c5e2c6fc489f29de156b8
#
_entry.id   a50f65d7523c5e2c6fc489f29de156b8
#
_cell.length_a   1.000
_cell.length_b   1.000
_cell.length_c   1.000
_cell.angle_alpha   90.00
_cell.angle_beta   90.00
_cell.angle_gamma   90.00
#
_symmetry.space_group_name_H-M   'P 1'
#
loop_
_entity.id
_entity.type
_entity.pdbx_description
1 polymer ?
#
loop_
_entity_poly.entity_id
_entity_poly.type
_entity_poly.pdbx_seq_one_letter_code
_entity_poly.pdbx_strand_id
1 'polypeptide(L)'
;MQQAPHSLSRPWRVLKFGGSSVANPAHWHHIAAAVRACLDQQAGLIVVVSALRGITDLLQAQTRAETAQPASEVMQEVSARHRQLCIGLGLTEHGLDHELAQLEHSLGAPGLLEQPALQAELMAQGELLSSRLCVTILKHFGIEAHWLDARAVLRCPGSHQRAEASEYLAAHCPAEHDPQLAQGLGAIGPCHVMPGFLAANARGETVLLGRGGSDTSATCLGAVIGAERVEIHSDVPGLFSADPRRIPTARLLKMLSYREAQELAAMGARALHPRSLIPVAQQRIPLWLCQVDRPDIEGTRITPQARDHGAQVKAIVQRKGITLVTMEGLAMWQQVGFLADIFTEFKTLGLSVDQVSTSESNVTVTLDPGANITDQATLRELQQRLEKHCKVEILPDCATVSLVGLGIRTILHRLGPALEVFEQRRIFQVSQAANDLNLTFVVEARHADRLVQQLHQQVIPGGVGGDSVFGPTWQQLFRDEAPSALRVPWWRQQADALLAMMRDRDASYVYNLDAVRQAARRLQALDSVDRVLYSMKANPHAAIVRTLVDAGLGIECVSLPEARHALASAPALTPKAMLLTTNFASRDEYREALALGLRLTVDNIYILEHWGHDLAGQEIFLRLDPGSGLGHHKMVRTAGSNAKFGIPLDELARARRLADAHDIRITGLHAHTGSGILHPDNWHRTLQTLGDAARELEEVRVINLGGGLGVPDRSDELPLDLTALDAGLKQLKQDLIRPIEIWLEPGRYLVAEAGVLLARVNQTKGKGEIRYVGIATGMNSLIRPALYGAWHEIVNLSRLDQPGDSVYNVVGPICETGDILGLDRLLPECHEGDVLLVANTGAYGAAMASRYNLREPAQELLFEPSLTAP
;
A
#
# COMPACT_ATOMS: atom_id res chain seq x y z
N MET A 1 26.79 30.76 53.60
CA MET A 1 26.43 30.82 52.14
C MET A 1 25.35 29.79 51.89
N GLN A 2 24.10 30.20 51.91
CA GLN A 2 22.94 29.37 51.62
C GLN A 2 22.90 29.15 50.10
N GLN A 3 22.94 27.91 49.67
CA GLN A 3 22.66 27.54 48.32
C GLN A 3 21.20 27.88 48.02
N ALA A 4 20.95 28.74 47.05
CA ALA A 4 19.62 28.95 46.46
C ALA A 4 19.10 27.62 45.87
N PRO A 5 17.81 27.30 46.03
CA PRO A 5 17.25 26.08 45.42
C PRO A 5 17.34 26.21 43.91
N HIS A 6 17.99 25.24 43.25
CA HIS A 6 17.89 25.04 41.82
C HIS A 6 16.40 24.91 41.48
N SER A 7 15.80 25.94 40.89
CA SER A 7 14.49 25.85 40.28
C SER A 7 14.65 24.85 39.13
N LEU A 8 14.15 23.65 39.28
CA LEU A 8 13.98 22.69 38.20
C LEU A 8 13.16 23.40 37.13
N SER A 9 13.81 23.83 36.03
CA SER A 9 13.13 24.39 34.87
C SER A 9 12.17 23.32 34.34
N ARG A 10 10.87 23.64 34.22
CA ARG A 10 9.88 22.76 33.67
C ARG A 10 10.32 22.32 32.27
N PRO A 11 10.22 21.02 31.91
CA PRO A 11 10.50 20.60 30.55
C PRO A 11 9.45 21.18 29.59
N TRP A 12 9.88 21.74 28.47
CA TRP A 12 8.98 22.31 27.47
C TRP A 12 8.57 21.23 26.44
N ARG A 13 7.30 21.29 26.02
CA ARG A 13 6.76 20.51 24.91
C ARG A 13 6.10 21.43 23.89
N VAL A 14 6.13 21.01 22.64
CA VAL A 14 5.46 21.73 21.55
C VAL A 14 4.45 20.79 20.91
N LEU A 15 3.17 21.18 20.92
CA LEU A 15 2.10 20.48 20.22
C LEU A 15 1.67 21.30 19.01
N LYS A 16 1.73 20.75 17.81
CA LYS A 16 1.26 21.43 16.60
C LYS A 16 -0.01 20.76 16.09
N PHE A 17 -1.05 21.54 15.81
CA PHE A 17 -2.29 21.08 15.21
C PHE A 17 -2.48 21.65 13.82
N GLY A 18 -2.80 20.75 12.84
CA GLY A 18 -3.03 21.11 11.46
C GLY A 18 -4.38 21.79 11.23
N GLY A 19 -4.54 22.46 10.08
CA GLY A 19 -5.74 23.22 9.75
C GLY A 19 -7.03 22.38 9.69
N SER A 20 -6.96 21.13 9.30
CA SER A 20 -8.09 20.17 9.34
C SER A 20 -8.51 19.83 10.77
N SER A 21 -7.54 19.74 11.68
CA SER A 21 -7.78 19.44 13.09
C SER A 21 -8.46 20.60 13.80
N VAL A 22 -7.94 21.81 13.64
CA VAL A 22 -8.48 23.01 14.32
C VAL A 22 -9.80 23.50 13.72
N ALA A 23 -10.11 23.15 12.46
CA ALA A 23 -11.37 23.53 11.83
C ALA A 23 -12.58 22.66 12.25
N ASN A 24 -12.35 21.50 12.87
CA ASN A 24 -13.40 20.57 13.24
C ASN A 24 -13.78 20.71 14.73
N PRO A 25 -15.04 21.10 15.06
CA PRO A 25 -15.48 21.23 16.46
C PRO A 25 -15.28 19.96 17.29
N ALA A 26 -15.48 18.77 16.70
CA ALA A 26 -15.35 17.49 17.43
C ALA A 26 -13.90 17.23 17.89
N HIS A 27 -12.90 17.69 17.15
CA HIS A 27 -11.49 17.49 17.50
C HIS A 27 -11.05 18.32 18.72
N TRP A 28 -11.76 19.38 19.05
CA TRP A 28 -11.36 20.28 20.17
C TRP A 28 -11.39 19.61 21.54
N HIS A 29 -12.27 18.61 21.73
CA HIS A 29 -12.24 17.81 22.96
C HIS A 29 -10.92 17.02 23.08
N HIS A 30 -10.43 16.45 21.98
CA HIS A 30 -9.15 15.73 21.95
C HIS A 30 -7.95 16.70 22.09
N ILE A 31 -8.00 17.85 21.40
CA ILE A 31 -6.99 18.92 21.53
C ILE A 31 -6.88 19.36 22.98
N ALA A 32 -8.01 19.72 23.63
CA ALA A 32 -8.04 20.13 25.01
C ALA A 32 -7.55 19.04 25.98
N ALA A 33 -7.89 17.77 25.70
CA ALA A 33 -7.40 16.65 26.50
C ALA A 33 -5.89 16.46 26.37
N ALA A 34 -5.32 16.56 25.16
CA ALA A 34 -3.88 16.48 24.92
C ALA A 34 -3.12 17.62 25.63
N VAL A 35 -3.67 18.86 25.58
CA VAL A 35 -3.11 20.00 26.26
C VAL A 35 -3.12 19.79 27.79
N ARG A 36 -4.24 19.34 28.37
CA ARG A 36 -4.34 19.05 29.83
C ARG A 36 -3.35 17.95 30.22
N ALA A 37 -3.26 16.86 29.47
CA ALA A 37 -2.35 15.77 29.80
C ALA A 37 -0.88 16.23 29.88
N CYS A 38 -0.47 17.21 29.06
CA CYS A 38 0.85 17.81 29.16
C CYS A 38 1.00 18.69 30.40
N LEU A 39 -0.01 19.52 30.71
CA LEU A 39 0.00 20.41 31.87
C LEU A 39 -0.05 19.65 33.21
N ASP A 40 -0.80 18.54 33.26
CA ASP A 40 -0.89 17.67 34.44
C ASP A 40 0.47 17.01 34.76
N GLN A 41 1.31 16.78 33.72
CA GLN A 41 2.69 16.33 33.88
C GLN A 41 3.67 17.46 34.24
N GLN A 42 3.16 18.64 34.59
CA GLN A 42 3.93 19.84 34.97
C GLN A 42 4.90 20.32 33.87
N ALA A 43 4.67 19.99 32.62
CA ALA A 43 5.44 20.50 31.49
C ALA A 43 5.00 21.93 31.11
N GLY A 44 5.94 22.74 30.64
CA GLY A 44 5.63 23.97 29.92
C GLY A 44 5.16 23.58 28.51
N LEU A 45 4.15 24.23 27.97
CA LEU A 45 3.52 23.85 26.73
C LEU A 45 3.39 25.02 25.76
N ILE A 46 3.75 24.79 24.49
CA ILE A 46 3.41 25.68 23.38
C ILE A 46 2.56 24.97 22.38
N VAL A 47 1.38 25.47 22.10
CA VAL A 47 0.43 25.01 21.11
C VAL A 47 0.61 25.82 19.83
N VAL A 48 1.08 25.19 18.77
CA VAL A 48 1.24 25.82 17.44
C VAL A 48 0.06 25.42 16.57
N VAL A 49 -0.62 26.39 15.97
CA VAL A 49 -1.81 26.13 15.14
C VAL A 49 -1.65 26.69 13.73
N SER A 50 -2.16 25.96 12.77
CA SER A 50 -2.31 26.40 11.38
C SER A 50 -3.60 27.20 11.20
N ALA A 51 -3.74 27.91 10.09
CA ALA A 51 -5.02 28.49 9.66
C ALA A 51 -6.09 27.39 9.54
N LEU A 52 -7.37 27.76 9.68
CA LEU A 52 -8.48 26.84 9.42
C LEU A 52 -8.39 26.32 7.96
N ARG A 53 -8.75 25.05 7.77
CA ARG A 53 -8.66 24.38 6.46
C ARG A 53 -9.19 25.23 5.31
N GLY A 54 -8.34 25.44 4.29
CA GLY A 54 -8.66 26.18 3.08
C GLY A 54 -8.61 27.71 3.17
N ILE A 55 -8.32 28.27 4.36
CA ILE A 55 -8.16 29.73 4.52
C ILE A 55 -6.84 30.19 3.88
N THR A 56 -5.74 29.49 4.12
CA THR A 56 -4.45 29.84 3.49
C THR A 56 -4.52 29.81 1.96
N ASP A 57 -5.21 28.79 1.39
CA ASP A 57 -5.40 28.69 -0.06
C ASP A 57 -6.24 29.85 -0.61
N LEU A 58 -7.31 30.23 0.12
CA LEU A 58 -8.16 31.36 -0.23
C LEU A 58 -7.39 32.69 -0.23
N LEU A 59 -6.55 32.92 0.80
CA LEU A 59 -5.71 34.13 0.88
C LEU A 59 -4.60 34.11 -0.18
N GLN A 60 -4.00 32.95 -0.45
CA GLN A 60 -3.00 32.81 -1.50
C GLN A 60 -3.59 33.10 -2.90
N ALA A 61 -4.84 32.74 -3.15
CA ALA A 61 -5.50 33.04 -4.42
C ALA A 61 -5.60 34.55 -4.67
N GLN A 62 -5.64 35.40 -3.61
CA GLN A 62 -5.67 36.85 -3.72
C GLN A 62 -4.34 37.47 -4.15
N THR A 63 -3.24 36.73 -4.08
CA THR A 63 -1.91 37.20 -4.52
C THR A 63 -1.65 37.01 -6.01
N ARG A 64 -2.66 36.53 -6.76
CA ARG A 64 -2.58 36.29 -8.21
C ARG A 64 -3.78 36.93 -8.93
N ALA A 65 -3.52 37.70 -9.97
CA ALA A 65 -4.57 38.40 -10.73
C ALA A 65 -5.65 37.50 -11.33
N GLU A 66 -5.25 36.27 -11.73
CA GLU A 66 -6.12 35.29 -12.38
C GLU A 66 -7.12 34.62 -11.43
N THR A 67 -6.82 34.58 -10.13
CA THR A 67 -7.62 33.87 -9.10
C THR A 67 -8.17 34.79 -8.01
N ALA A 68 -7.86 36.09 -8.06
CA ALA A 68 -8.31 37.05 -7.06
C ALA A 68 -9.84 37.24 -7.12
N GLN A 69 -10.48 37.18 -5.97
CA GLN A 69 -11.90 37.40 -5.76
C GLN A 69 -12.15 38.78 -5.14
N PRO A 70 -13.38 39.32 -5.16
CA PRO A 70 -13.70 40.56 -4.46
C PRO A 70 -13.36 40.43 -2.94
N ALA A 71 -12.69 41.43 -2.38
CA ALA A 71 -12.28 41.42 -0.96
C ALA A 71 -13.47 41.17 -0.01
N SER A 72 -14.66 41.65 -0.35
CA SER A 72 -15.89 41.45 0.43
C SER A 72 -16.31 39.98 0.50
N GLU A 73 -16.15 39.21 -0.58
CA GLU A 73 -16.46 37.78 -0.64
C GLU A 73 -15.46 36.97 0.22
N VAL A 74 -14.18 37.32 0.11
CA VAL A 74 -13.12 36.70 0.94
C VAL A 74 -13.37 36.96 2.42
N MET A 75 -13.68 38.19 2.79
CA MET A 75 -14.02 38.56 4.17
C MET A 75 -15.23 37.79 4.69
N GLN A 76 -16.28 37.68 3.87
CA GLN A 76 -17.48 36.93 4.22
C GLN A 76 -17.17 35.45 4.47
N GLU A 77 -16.40 34.83 3.58
CA GLU A 77 -16.03 33.42 3.69
C GLU A 77 -15.13 33.14 4.91
N VAL A 78 -14.11 33.95 5.14
CA VAL A 78 -13.23 33.84 6.31
C VAL A 78 -14.03 33.98 7.59
N SER A 79 -14.86 35.03 7.69
CA SER A 79 -15.71 35.29 8.88
C SER A 79 -16.71 34.16 9.11
N ALA A 80 -17.33 33.65 8.05
CA ALA A 80 -18.30 32.55 8.11
C ALA A 80 -17.68 31.27 8.68
N ARG A 81 -16.50 30.87 8.20
CA ARG A 81 -15.81 29.66 8.67
C ARG A 81 -15.41 29.74 10.15
N HIS A 82 -14.86 30.87 10.60
CA HIS A 82 -14.51 31.08 12.00
C HIS A 82 -15.75 31.10 12.91
N ARG A 83 -16.83 31.77 12.46
CA ARG A 83 -18.11 31.79 13.18
C ARG A 83 -18.74 30.40 13.25
N GLN A 84 -18.70 29.59 12.16
CA GLN A 84 -19.22 28.24 12.16
C GLN A 84 -18.53 27.34 13.18
N LEU A 85 -17.19 27.46 13.31
CA LEU A 85 -16.43 26.75 14.33
C LEU A 85 -16.90 27.16 15.75
N CYS A 86 -17.07 28.46 16.01
CA CYS A 86 -17.57 28.97 17.30
C CYS A 86 -18.96 28.41 17.63
N ILE A 87 -19.89 28.46 16.67
CA ILE A 87 -21.26 27.93 16.85
C ILE A 87 -21.19 26.43 17.16
N GLY A 88 -20.36 25.64 16.43
CA GLY A 88 -20.17 24.20 16.66
C GLY A 88 -19.63 23.88 18.05
N LEU A 89 -18.97 24.84 18.73
CA LEU A 89 -18.42 24.73 20.10
C LEU A 89 -19.32 25.38 21.16
N GLY A 90 -20.44 25.99 20.77
CA GLY A 90 -21.33 26.70 21.70
C GLY A 90 -20.78 28.04 22.20
N LEU A 91 -19.81 28.63 21.46
CA LEU A 91 -19.25 29.93 21.79
C LEU A 91 -20.14 31.04 21.23
N THR A 92 -20.45 32.03 22.06
CA THR A 92 -21.30 33.19 21.69
C THR A 92 -20.50 34.34 21.09
N GLU A 93 -19.22 34.45 21.41
CA GLU A 93 -18.32 35.50 20.92
C GLU A 93 -17.01 34.85 20.44
N HIS A 94 -16.44 35.40 19.36
CA HIS A 94 -15.17 34.93 18.81
C HIS A 94 -13.98 35.80 19.18
N GLY A 95 -14.20 37.08 19.51
CA GLY A 95 -13.16 38.03 19.90
C GLY A 95 -12.10 38.34 18.84
N LEU A 96 -12.49 38.26 17.54
CA LEU A 96 -11.59 38.38 16.37
C LEU A 96 -11.74 39.71 15.62
N ASP A 97 -12.47 40.68 16.18
CA ASP A 97 -12.81 41.92 15.44
C ASP A 97 -11.56 42.70 15.01
N HIS A 98 -10.53 42.70 15.82
CA HIS A 98 -9.25 43.35 15.51
C HIS A 98 -8.51 42.66 14.36
N GLU A 99 -8.41 41.33 14.40
CA GLU A 99 -7.74 40.52 13.36
C GLU A 99 -8.52 40.53 12.03
N LEU A 100 -9.85 40.56 12.08
CA LEU A 100 -10.68 40.71 10.87
C LEU A 100 -10.51 42.09 10.24
N ALA A 101 -10.41 43.17 11.03
CA ALA A 101 -10.10 44.49 10.51
C ALA A 101 -8.70 44.56 9.87
N GLN A 102 -7.72 43.86 10.45
CA GLN A 102 -6.38 43.73 9.84
C GLN A 102 -6.42 42.98 8.50
N LEU A 103 -7.19 41.88 8.42
CA LEU A 103 -7.39 41.16 7.20
C LEU A 103 -8.01 42.05 6.10
N GLU A 104 -9.05 42.82 6.46
CA GLU A 104 -9.70 43.73 5.49
C GLU A 104 -8.70 44.78 4.98
N HIS A 105 -7.87 45.32 5.85
CA HIS A 105 -6.83 46.27 5.48
C HIS A 105 -5.79 45.62 4.52
N SER A 106 -5.33 44.41 4.83
CA SER A 106 -4.35 43.70 4.00
C SER A 106 -4.91 43.34 2.63
N LEU A 107 -6.21 43.00 2.52
CA LEU A 107 -6.89 42.71 1.24
C LEU A 107 -7.00 43.95 0.36
N GLY A 108 -7.14 45.12 0.99
CA GLY A 108 -7.21 46.42 0.29
C GLY A 108 -5.85 47.07 0.00
N ALA A 109 -4.74 46.45 0.36
CA ALA A 109 -3.42 47.06 0.26
C ALA A 109 -3.01 47.32 -1.21
N PRO A 110 -2.66 48.55 -1.60
CA PRO A 110 -2.18 48.83 -2.97
C PRO A 110 -0.83 48.14 -3.21
N GLY A 111 -0.68 47.47 -4.36
CA GLY A 111 0.53 46.73 -4.70
C GLY A 111 0.57 45.26 -4.18
N LEU A 112 -0.54 44.72 -3.73
CA LEU A 112 -0.61 43.35 -3.21
C LEU A 112 -0.15 42.29 -4.22
N LEU A 113 -0.43 42.49 -5.49
CA LEU A 113 -0.07 41.54 -6.55
C LEU A 113 1.44 41.53 -6.86
N GLU A 114 2.14 42.67 -6.64
CA GLU A 114 3.53 42.88 -7.05
C GLU A 114 4.52 42.73 -5.87
N GLN A 115 4.07 43.01 -4.63
CA GLN A 115 4.96 43.13 -3.48
C GLN A 115 4.92 41.89 -2.58
N PRO A 116 5.99 41.05 -2.55
CA PRO A 116 6.05 39.84 -1.73
C PRO A 116 5.85 40.10 -0.22
N ALA A 117 6.24 41.27 0.27
CA ALA A 117 6.02 41.65 1.67
C ALA A 117 4.53 41.74 2.02
N LEU A 118 3.72 42.39 1.16
CA LEU A 118 2.27 42.51 1.36
C LEU A 118 1.56 41.14 1.20
N GLN A 119 2.06 40.32 0.26
CA GLN A 119 1.57 38.94 0.10
C GLN A 119 1.82 38.10 1.37
N ALA A 120 2.99 38.19 1.95
CA ALA A 120 3.33 37.51 3.20
C ALA A 120 2.45 37.97 4.37
N GLU A 121 2.19 39.28 4.48
CA GLU A 121 1.35 39.86 5.51
C GLU A 121 -0.10 39.39 5.38
N LEU A 122 -0.67 39.40 4.15
CA LEU A 122 -2.00 38.88 3.88
C LEU A 122 -2.13 37.39 4.23
N MET A 123 -1.21 36.59 3.73
CA MET A 123 -1.26 35.13 3.96
C MET A 123 -1.10 34.76 5.44
N ALA A 124 -0.38 35.55 6.23
CA ALA A 124 -0.21 35.34 7.67
C ALA A 124 -1.51 35.52 8.47
N GLN A 125 -2.49 36.30 7.95
CA GLN A 125 -3.75 36.58 8.67
C GLN A 125 -4.52 35.29 9.01
N GLY A 126 -4.44 34.26 8.18
CA GLY A 126 -5.11 32.99 8.45
C GLY A 126 -4.68 32.33 9.78
N GLU A 127 -3.37 32.26 10.02
CA GLU A 127 -2.81 31.71 11.25
C GLU A 127 -2.96 32.65 12.45
N LEU A 128 -2.92 33.97 12.22
CA LEU A 128 -3.17 34.95 13.29
C LEU A 128 -4.61 34.82 13.81
N LEU A 129 -5.60 34.77 12.94
CA LEU A 129 -7.01 34.54 13.30
C LEU A 129 -7.20 33.22 14.05
N SER A 130 -6.67 32.12 13.50
CA SER A 130 -6.80 30.77 14.07
C SER A 130 -6.15 30.69 15.47
N SER A 131 -4.97 31.29 15.67
CA SER A 131 -4.25 31.23 16.94
C SER A 131 -4.95 32.08 18.04
N ARG A 132 -5.50 33.21 17.70
CA ARG A 132 -6.32 34.02 18.64
C ARG A 132 -7.58 33.26 19.04
N LEU A 133 -8.28 32.68 18.06
CA LEU A 133 -9.45 31.86 18.34
C LEU A 133 -9.12 30.66 19.21
N CYS A 134 -7.97 30.02 18.99
CA CYS A 134 -7.50 28.91 19.81
C CYS A 134 -7.39 29.26 21.31
N VAL A 135 -6.86 30.44 21.66
CA VAL A 135 -6.81 30.90 23.04
C VAL A 135 -8.22 30.99 23.63
N THR A 136 -9.16 31.58 22.90
CA THR A 136 -10.58 31.70 23.32
C THR A 136 -11.21 30.32 23.54
N ILE A 137 -10.97 29.37 22.61
CA ILE A 137 -11.50 28.01 22.72
C ILE A 137 -10.88 27.27 23.91
N LEU A 138 -9.56 27.33 24.12
CA LEU A 138 -8.90 26.68 25.25
C LEU A 138 -9.43 27.21 26.58
N LYS A 139 -9.68 28.52 26.69
CA LYS A 139 -10.30 29.15 27.85
C LYS A 139 -11.72 28.62 28.09
N HIS A 140 -12.51 28.43 27.04
CA HIS A 140 -13.84 27.80 27.15
C HIS A 140 -13.76 26.36 27.72
N PHE A 141 -12.71 25.63 27.39
CA PHE A 141 -12.41 24.33 28.00
C PHE A 141 -11.76 24.41 29.39
N GLY A 142 -11.65 25.62 30.01
CA GLY A 142 -11.06 25.80 31.33
C GLY A 142 -9.53 25.69 31.36
N ILE A 143 -8.87 25.92 30.24
CA ILE A 143 -7.41 25.93 30.13
C ILE A 143 -6.95 27.37 29.92
N GLU A 144 -6.17 27.89 30.89
CA GLU A 144 -5.56 29.20 30.74
C GLU A 144 -4.36 29.14 29.80
N ALA A 145 -4.41 29.92 28.73
CA ALA A 145 -3.36 29.98 27.71
C ALA A 145 -3.08 31.43 27.29
N HIS A 146 -1.81 31.75 27.07
CA HIS A 146 -1.34 33.06 26.64
C HIS A 146 -1.02 33.06 25.16
N TRP A 147 -1.42 34.09 24.44
CA TRP A 147 -1.06 34.21 23.02
C TRP A 147 0.40 34.69 22.87
N LEU A 148 1.13 34.03 21.99
CA LEU A 148 2.53 34.30 21.66
C LEU A 148 2.67 34.67 20.19
N ASP A 149 3.17 35.87 19.87
CA ASP A 149 3.45 36.22 18.48
C ASP A 149 4.67 35.46 17.97
N ALA A 150 4.51 34.66 16.92
CA ALA A 150 5.62 33.93 16.31
C ALA A 150 6.74 34.84 15.82
N ARG A 151 6.42 36.05 15.36
CA ARG A 151 7.38 37.07 14.92
C ARG A 151 8.28 37.62 16.04
N ALA A 152 7.85 37.49 17.29
CA ALA A 152 8.69 37.86 18.44
C ALA A 152 9.77 36.82 18.75
N VAL A 153 9.53 35.55 18.41
CA VAL A 153 10.37 34.41 18.82
C VAL A 153 11.10 33.74 17.69
N LEU A 154 10.54 33.75 16.46
CA LEU A 154 11.16 33.20 15.28
C LEU A 154 11.72 34.29 14.38
N ARG A 155 13.05 34.37 14.28
CA ARG A 155 13.75 35.36 13.50
C ARG A 155 14.48 34.72 12.29
N CYS A 156 14.21 35.23 11.09
CA CYS A 156 14.82 34.80 9.84
C CYS A 156 15.81 35.87 9.36
N PRO A 157 17.10 35.73 9.56
CA PRO A 157 18.07 36.68 8.97
C PRO A 157 17.97 36.53 7.43
N GLY A 158 17.79 37.64 6.75
CA GLY A 158 17.75 37.67 5.26
C GLY A 158 19.08 37.15 4.66
N SER A 159 19.02 36.72 3.43
CA SER A 159 20.18 36.31 2.66
C SER A 159 20.26 37.17 1.39
N HIS A 160 21.30 37.96 1.22
CA HIS A 160 21.52 38.79 0.04
C HIS A 160 21.69 38.02 -1.28
N GLN A 161 21.60 36.69 -1.24
CA GLN A 161 21.76 35.82 -2.40
C GLN A 161 20.47 35.23 -2.93
N ARG A 162 19.32 35.51 -2.27
CA ARG A 162 18.01 34.96 -2.69
C ARG A 162 17.17 36.01 -3.40
N ALA A 163 16.26 35.56 -4.28
CA ALA A 163 15.24 36.43 -4.85
C ALA A 163 14.30 36.94 -3.74
N GLU A 164 13.89 38.20 -3.82
CA GLU A 164 13.04 38.90 -2.83
C GLU A 164 11.79 38.09 -2.47
N ALA A 165 11.08 37.55 -3.46
CA ALA A 165 9.93 36.70 -3.23
C ALA A 165 10.23 35.48 -2.34
N SER A 166 11.41 34.86 -2.50
CA SER A 166 11.82 33.72 -1.69
C SER A 166 12.17 34.13 -0.25
N GLU A 167 12.65 35.36 -0.04
CA GLU A 167 12.93 35.88 1.30
C GLU A 167 11.67 36.11 2.13
N TYR A 168 10.59 36.57 1.49
CA TYR A 168 9.32 36.80 2.17
C TYR A 168 8.41 35.57 2.22
N LEU A 169 8.35 34.76 1.16
CA LEU A 169 7.35 33.70 1.03
C LEU A 169 7.88 32.29 1.39
N ALA A 170 9.21 32.13 1.50
CA ALA A 170 9.86 30.85 1.82
C ALA A 170 11.14 31.05 2.65
N ALA A 171 11.04 31.87 3.68
CA ALA A 171 12.15 32.24 4.55
C ALA A 171 12.75 31.02 5.27
N HIS A 172 14.03 31.13 5.63
CA HIS A 172 14.72 30.13 6.44
C HIS A 172 14.94 30.70 7.85
N CYS A 173 14.46 29.96 8.84
CA CYS A 173 14.59 30.33 10.25
C CYS A 173 15.68 29.45 10.89
N PRO A 174 16.83 30.01 11.30
CA PRO A 174 17.79 29.28 12.11
C PRO A 174 17.20 28.94 13.48
N ALA A 175 17.53 27.76 14.00
CA ALA A 175 16.94 27.24 15.24
C ALA A 175 18.05 27.11 16.31
N GLU A 176 18.66 28.24 16.68
CA GLU A 176 19.64 28.30 17.75
C GLU A 176 18.95 28.28 19.11
N HIS A 177 19.48 27.51 20.04
CA HIS A 177 18.91 27.37 21.37
C HIS A 177 19.04 28.65 22.18
N ASP A 178 17.90 29.19 22.72
CA ASP A 178 17.81 30.34 23.56
C ASP A 178 17.17 30.01 24.95
N PRO A 179 17.99 29.72 25.96
CA PRO A 179 17.50 29.43 27.30
C PRO A 179 16.76 30.58 27.99
N GLN A 180 17.07 31.85 27.62
CA GLN A 180 16.44 33.02 28.21
C GLN A 180 14.99 33.12 27.73
N LEU A 181 14.71 32.82 26.50
CA LEU A 181 13.34 32.78 25.97
C LEU A 181 12.51 31.74 26.73
N ALA A 182 13.03 30.53 26.91
CA ALA A 182 12.33 29.48 27.66
C ALA A 182 11.99 29.89 29.11
N GLN A 183 12.95 30.54 29.77
CA GLN A 183 12.73 31.07 31.13
C GLN A 183 11.70 32.21 31.16
N GLY A 184 11.75 33.14 30.19
CA GLY A 184 10.81 34.25 30.05
C GLY A 184 9.38 33.77 29.83
N LEU A 185 9.18 32.78 28.93
CA LEU A 185 7.87 32.15 28.70
C LEU A 185 7.33 31.48 29.98
N GLY A 186 8.19 30.78 30.72
CA GLY A 186 7.81 30.15 31.99
C GLY A 186 7.37 31.14 33.10
N ALA A 187 7.86 32.35 33.07
CA ALA A 187 7.46 33.42 33.98
C ALA A 187 6.06 33.99 33.65
N ILE A 188 5.62 33.95 32.40
CA ILE A 188 4.30 34.39 31.94
C ILE A 188 3.24 33.33 32.28
N GLY A 189 3.50 32.08 32.03
CA GLY A 189 2.57 30.96 32.28
C GLY A 189 3.05 29.62 31.72
N PRO A 190 2.34 28.54 32.05
CA PRO A 190 2.72 27.20 31.60
C PRO A 190 2.24 26.86 30.19
N CYS A 191 1.28 27.60 29.62
CA CYS A 191 0.67 27.31 28.35
C CYS A 191 0.62 28.54 27.43
N HIS A 192 1.17 28.37 26.22
CA HIS A 192 1.15 29.43 25.20
C HIS A 192 0.56 28.90 23.89
N VAL A 193 -0.13 29.77 23.13
CA VAL A 193 -0.63 29.49 21.78
C VAL A 193 0.09 30.40 20.80
N MET A 194 0.70 29.83 19.77
CA MET A 194 1.45 30.53 18.75
C MET A 194 0.90 30.23 17.32
N PRO A 195 0.76 31.25 16.45
CA PRO A 195 0.49 31.00 15.03
C PRO A 195 1.66 30.28 14.38
N GLY A 196 1.38 29.26 13.60
CA GLY A 196 2.38 28.60 12.76
C GLY A 196 2.67 29.39 11.49
N PHE A 197 3.51 28.87 10.59
CA PHE A 197 3.78 29.35 9.23
C PHE A 197 4.54 30.68 9.10
N LEU A 198 4.45 31.59 10.04
CA LEU A 198 5.02 32.95 9.99
C LEU A 198 6.21 33.13 10.95
N ALA A 199 7.06 34.09 10.62
CA ALA A 199 8.20 34.55 11.40
C ALA A 199 8.46 36.05 11.10
N ALA A 200 9.51 36.65 11.64
CA ALA A 200 9.96 37.99 11.27
C ALA A 200 11.35 37.97 10.62
N ASN A 201 11.58 38.84 9.64
CA ASN A 201 12.93 39.11 9.11
C ASN A 201 13.72 40.02 10.05
N ALA A 202 14.95 40.34 9.65
CA ALA A 202 15.82 41.26 10.45
C ALA A 202 15.25 42.67 10.61
N ARG A 203 14.31 43.09 9.73
CA ARG A 203 13.63 44.41 9.80
C ARG A 203 12.36 44.38 10.65
N GLY A 204 11.99 43.20 11.16
CA GLY A 204 10.75 42.99 11.92
C GLY A 204 9.50 42.80 11.04
N GLU A 205 9.65 42.72 9.73
CA GLU A 205 8.55 42.49 8.78
C GLU A 205 8.15 41.01 8.77
N THR A 206 6.86 40.76 8.49
CA THR A 206 6.31 39.38 8.41
C THR A 206 6.91 38.63 7.23
N VAL A 207 7.41 37.42 7.49
CA VAL A 207 7.86 36.45 6.48
C VAL A 207 7.22 35.11 6.71
N LEU A 208 7.08 34.32 5.64
CA LEU A 208 6.47 32.99 5.67
C LEU A 208 7.54 31.90 5.54
N LEU A 209 7.33 30.78 6.20
CA LEU A 209 8.25 29.63 6.17
C LEU A 209 8.02 28.66 5.00
N GLY A 210 7.12 29.01 4.09
CA GLY A 210 6.81 28.23 2.90
C GLY A 210 5.99 26.95 3.19
N ARG A 211 6.01 25.98 2.27
CA ARG A 211 5.28 24.72 2.44
C ARG A 211 5.69 23.99 3.73
N GLY A 212 4.70 23.43 4.44
CA GLY A 212 4.93 22.83 5.76
C GLY A 212 5.38 23.82 6.81
N GLY A 213 5.08 25.12 6.61
CA GLY A 213 5.55 26.21 7.46
C GLY A 213 5.11 26.09 8.89
N SER A 214 3.89 25.64 9.18
CA SER A 214 3.43 25.46 10.56
C SER A 214 4.16 24.32 11.29
N ASP A 215 4.50 23.24 10.60
CA ASP A 215 5.34 22.15 11.13
C ASP A 215 6.76 22.66 11.38
N THR A 216 7.28 23.45 10.42
CA THR A 216 8.59 24.09 10.55
C THR A 216 8.62 25.09 11.71
N SER A 217 7.56 25.90 11.92
CA SER A 217 7.46 26.78 13.08
C SER A 217 7.53 26.02 14.40
N ALA A 218 6.80 24.91 14.51
CA ALA A 218 6.78 24.08 15.70
C ALA A 218 8.15 23.47 16.00
N THR A 219 8.83 22.96 14.99
CA THR A 219 10.16 22.33 15.16
C THR A 219 11.27 23.36 15.39
N CYS A 220 11.24 24.52 14.71
CA CYS A 220 12.13 25.63 14.99
C CYS A 220 11.96 26.14 16.43
N LEU A 221 10.72 26.38 16.84
CA LEU A 221 10.45 26.83 18.21
C LEU A 221 10.91 25.78 19.23
N GLY A 222 10.59 24.51 18.99
CA GLY A 222 11.05 23.43 19.85
C GLY A 222 12.57 23.40 20.02
N ALA A 223 13.30 23.64 18.93
CA ALA A 223 14.76 23.74 18.97
C ALA A 223 15.26 24.99 19.70
N VAL A 224 14.62 26.15 19.50
CA VAL A 224 14.97 27.42 20.16
C VAL A 224 14.78 27.31 21.68
N ILE A 225 13.68 26.74 22.16
CA ILE A 225 13.42 26.62 23.60
C ILE A 225 14.02 25.38 24.25
N GLY A 226 14.68 24.49 23.48
CA GLY A 226 15.21 23.22 23.99
C GLY A 226 14.11 22.27 24.47
N ALA A 227 13.05 22.10 23.69
CA ALA A 227 11.92 21.27 24.07
C ALA A 227 12.32 19.81 24.31
N GLU A 228 11.65 19.14 25.26
CA GLU A 228 11.80 17.70 25.51
C GLU A 228 11.35 16.88 24.31
N ARG A 229 10.29 17.35 23.64
CA ARG A 229 9.74 16.75 22.43
C ARG A 229 8.84 17.70 21.66
N VAL A 230 8.67 17.43 20.37
CA VAL A 230 7.69 18.09 19.50
C VAL A 230 6.69 17.05 19.03
N GLU A 231 5.40 17.37 19.03
CA GLU A 231 4.33 16.50 18.51
C GLU A 231 3.59 17.23 17.39
N ILE A 232 3.50 16.58 16.23
CA ILE A 232 2.72 17.08 15.09
C ILE A 232 1.46 16.23 14.99
N HIS A 233 0.33 16.85 15.29
CA HIS A 233 -0.99 16.23 15.18
C HIS A 233 -1.61 16.57 13.82
N SER A 234 -1.97 15.52 13.06
CA SER A 234 -2.55 15.61 11.72
C SER A 234 -3.79 14.73 11.58
N ASP A 235 -4.26 14.56 10.34
CA ASP A 235 -5.36 13.66 9.97
C ASP A 235 -4.94 12.20 9.76
N VAL A 236 -3.65 11.90 9.92
CA VAL A 236 -3.09 10.55 9.86
C VAL A 236 -2.21 10.29 11.07
N PRO A 237 -2.18 9.04 11.58
CA PRO A 237 -1.46 8.74 12.83
C PRO A 237 0.07 8.77 12.68
N GLY A 238 0.60 8.83 11.46
CA GLY A 238 2.04 8.83 11.26
C GLY A 238 2.44 8.51 9.84
N LEU A 239 3.69 8.05 9.66
CA LEU A 239 4.24 7.59 8.40
C LEU A 239 3.91 6.11 8.21
N PHE A 240 3.61 5.74 6.97
CA PHE A 240 3.28 4.36 6.58
C PHE A 240 4.30 3.81 5.59
N SER A 241 4.35 2.48 5.49
CA SER A 241 5.22 1.76 4.55
C SER A 241 4.88 1.99 3.07
N ALA A 242 3.72 2.58 2.77
CA ALA A 242 3.30 3.13 1.49
C ALA A 242 2.13 4.11 1.72
N ASP A 243 1.63 4.77 0.67
CA ASP A 243 0.40 5.60 0.78
C ASP A 243 -0.80 4.70 1.12
N PRO A 244 -1.36 4.80 2.34
CA PRO A 244 -2.42 3.90 2.79
C PRO A 244 -3.74 4.08 2.05
N ARG A 245 -3.96 5.23 1.42
CA ARG A 245 -5.14 5.49 0.58
C ARG A 245 -5.15 4.64 -0.69
N ARG A 246 -3.97 4.17 -1.12
CA ARG A 246 -3.77 3.35 -2.31
C ARG A 246 -3.44 1.91 -1.96
N ILE A 247 -2.78 1.70 -0.83
CA ILE A 247 -2.36 0.38 -0.33
C ILE A 247 -2.88 0.24 1.10
N PRO A 248 -4.11 -0.27 1.30
CA PRO A 248 -4.70 -0.43 2.62
C PRO A 248 -3.91 -1.35 3.57
N THR A 249 -3.06 -2.22 3.01
CA THR A 249 -2.14 -3.07 3.77
C THR A 249 -0.84 -2.35 4.18
N ALA A 250 -0.69 -1.05 3.87
CA ALA A 250 0.44 -0.27 4.34
C ALA A 250 0.49 -0.23 5.86
N ARG A 251 1.67 -0.46 6.43
CA ARG A 251 1.90 -0.57 7.88
C ARG A 251 2.39 0.73 8.47
N LEU A 252 1.89 1.09 9.64
CA LEU A 252 2.37 2.23 10.40
C LEU A 252 3.85 2.00 10.77
N LEU A 253 4.71 2.98 10.53
CA LEU A 253 6.11 2.97 10.94
C LEU A 253 6.20 3.52 12.36
N LYS A 254 6.45 2.66 13.36
CA LYS A 254 6.49 3.06 14.77
C LYS A 254 7.69 3.94 15.09
N MET A 255 8.84 3.62 14.51
CA MET A 255 10.10 4.29 14.81
C MET A 255 10.97 4.52 13.57
N LEU A 256 11.47 5.74 13.43
CA LEU A 256 12.39 6.15 12.37
C LEU A 256 13.55 6.98 12.94
N SER A 257 14.71 6.92 12.29
CA SER A 257 15.74 7.91 12.46
C SER A 257 15.40 9.20 11.71
N TYR A 258 16.03 10.32 12.06
CA TYR A 258 15.84 11.58 11.32
C TYR A 258 16.22 11.44 9.85
N ARG A 259 17.27 10.68 9.53
CA ARG A 259 17.74 10.46 8.16
C ARG A 259 16.71 9.70 7.32
N GLU A 260 16.13 8.63 7.87
CA GLU A 260 15.09 7.87 7.19
C GLU A 260 13.80 8.69 7.00
N ALA A 261 13.37 9.42 8.04
CA ALA A 261 12.20 10.28 7.96
C ALA A 261 12.39 11.42 6.94
N GLN A 262 13.60 12.00 6.87
CA GLN A 262 13.94 13.03 5.88
C GLN A 262 13.92 12.47 4.46
N GLU A 263 14.46 11.26 4.29
CA GLU A 263 14.45 10.58 2.99
C GLU A 263 13.01 10.26 2.54
N LEU A 264 12.17 9.70 3.43
CA LEU A 264 10.76 9.44 3.16
C LEU A 264 10.02 10.72 2.74
N ALA A 265 10.19 11.78 3.50
CA ALA A 265 9.56 13.07 3.21
C ALA A 265 10.07 13.67 1.88
N ALA A 266 11.37 13.55 1.59
CA ALA A 266 11.98 14.02 0.34
C ALA A 266 11.52 13.20 -0.86
N MET A 267 11.27 11.89 -0.69
CA MET A 267 10.84 10.98 -1.78
C MET A 267 9.31 11.00 -2.01
N GLY A 268 8.52 11.74 -1.22
CA GLY A 268 7.09 11.96 -1.50
C GLY A 268 6.11 11.49 -0.44
N ALA A 269 6.55 11.09 0.75
CA ALA A 269 5.66 10.83 1.87
C ALA A 269 5.05 12.16 2.37
N ARG A 270 3.70 12.26 2.34
CA ARG A 270 3.01 13.54 2.53
C ARG A 270 2.79 13.97 3.97
N ALA A 271 3.02 13.08 4.94
CA ALA A 271 2.70 13.34 6.35
C ALA A 271 3.64 14.37 7.02
N LEU A 272 4.79 14.66 6.43
CA LEU A 272 5.80 15.56 6.99
C LEU A 272 6.58 16.27 5.87
N HIS A 273 6.93 17.54 6.07
CA HIS A 273 7.78 18.27 5.14
C HIS A 273 9.27 18.11 5.51
N PRO A 274 10.20 17.85 4.56
CA PRO A 274 11.62 17.61 4.90
C PRO A 274 12.28 18.73 5.69
N ARG A 275 11.89 19.99 5.46
CA ARG A 275 12.45 21.16 6.17
C ARG A 275 12.13 21.15 7.66
N SER A 276 10.99 20.58 8.08
CA SER A 276 10.61 20.56 9.50
C SER A 276 11.45 19.59 10.34
N LEU A 277 12.18 18.66 9.70
CA LEU A 277 13.07 17.74 10.43
C LEU A 277 14.41 18.38 10.82
N ILE A 278 14.87 19.36 10.07
CA ILE A 278 16.22 19.95 10.25
C ILE A 278 16.42 20.51 11.65
N PRO A 279 15.54 21.37 12.21
CA PRO A 279 15.74 21.97 13.53
C PRO A 279 15.82 20.94 14.65
N VAL A 280 14.88 19.99 14.66
CA VAL A 280 14.82 18.96 15.71
C VAL A 280 15.96 17.94 15.58
N ALA A 281 16.42 17.65 14.38
CA ALA A 281 17.58 16.77 14.14
C ALA A 281 18.88 17.40 14.66
N GLN A 282 19.10 18.70 14.43
CA GLN A 282 20.26 19.44 14.92
C GLN A 282 20.35 19.47 16.44
N GLN A 283 19.20 19.63 17.11
CA GLN A 283 19.14 19.69 18.56
C GLN A 283 18.81 18.32 19.21
N ARG A 284 18.71 17.26 18.41
CA ARG A 284 18.37 15.90 18.85
C ARG A 284 17.05 15.78 19.62
N ILE A 285 16.07 16.62 19.29
CA ILE A 285 14.76 16.64 19.94
C ILE A 285 13.85 15.61 19.32
N PRO A 286 13.30 14.64 20.08
CA PRO A 286 12.37 13.65 19.54
C PRO A 286 11.12 14.30 18.93
N LEU A 287 10.68 13.79 17.78
CA LEU A 287 9.49 14.23 17.06
C LEU A 287 8.47 13.09 16.99
N TRP A 288 7.20 13.37 17.34
CA TRP A 288 6.09 12.44 17.18
C TRP A 288 5.14 12.93 16.10
N LEU A 289 4.65 12.00 15.30
CA LEU A 289 3.53 12.21 14.39
C LEU A 289 2.33 11.46 14.96
N CYS A 290 1.26 12.19 15.26
CA CYS A 290 0.08 11.68 15.95
C CYS A 290 -1.20 12.04 15.18
N GLN A 291 -2.28 11.32 15.45
CA GLN A 291 -3.62 11.68 14.97
C GLN A 291 -4.43 12.27 16.13
N VAL A 292 -5.09 13.39 15.86
CA VAL A 292 -5.75 14.18 16.92
C VAL A 292 -6.95 13.46 17.52
N ASP A 293 -7.73 12.75 16.71
CA ASP A 293 -8.97 12.04 17.09
C ASP A 293 -8.77 10.55 17.44
N ARG A 294 -7.52 10.07 17.33
CA ARG A 294 -7.14 8.69 17.65
C ARG A 294 -5.93 8.66 18.59
N PRO A 295 -6.08 9.14 19.83
CA PRO A 295 -5.01 9.15 20.84
C PRO A 295 -4.61 7.72 21.29
N ASP A 296 -5.41 6.72 20.98
CA ASP A 296 -5.15 5.31 21.20
C ASP A 296 -4.05 4.75 20.28
N ILE A 297 -3.74 5.42 19.16
CA ILE A 297 -2.68 5.02 18.24
C ILE A 297 -1.39 5.73 18.61
N GLU A 298 -0.34 4.96 18.91
CA GLU A 298 0.98 5.48 19.34
C GLU A 298 1.63 6.44 18.30
N GLY A 299 1.31 6.28 17.03
CA GLY A 299 1.86 7.09 15.94
C GLY A 299 3.27 6.71 15.52
N THR A 300 3.97 7.65 14.85
CA THR A 300 5.36 7.49 14.41
C THR A 300 6.29 8.32 15.29
N ARG A 301 7.29 7.69 15.87
CA ARG A 301 8.34 8.34 16.65
C ARG A 301 9.62 8.49 15.83
N ILE A 302 10.12 9.71 15.71
CA ILE A 302 11.37 10.04 15.01
C ILE A 302 12.40 10.49 16.05
N THR A 303 13.51 9.73 16.14
CA THR A 303 14.51 9.96 17.20
C THR A 303 15.94 9.75 16.70
N PRO A 304 16.96 10.33 17.36
CA PRO A 304 18.36 10.07 17.03
C PRO A 304 18.80 8.64 17.35
N GLN A 305 18.05 7.96 18.23
CA GLN A 305 18.38 6.65 18.79
C GLN A 305 17.49 5.54 18.23
N ALA A 306 16.91 5.73 17.02
CA ALA A 306 16.24 4.63 16.35
C ALA A 306 17.21 3.44 16.32
N ARG A 307 16.86 2.34 16.99
CA ARG A 307 17.71 1.13 17.04
C ARG A 307 17.99 0.68 15.62
N ASP A 308 19.24 0.36 15.35
CA ASP A 308 19.64 -0.27 14.11
C ASP A 308 19.03 -1.69 14.08
N HIS A 309 17.92 -1.83 13.36
CA HIS A 309 17.23 -3.13 13.17
C HIS A 309 17.80 -3.92 11.99
N GLY A 310 18.99 -3.56 11.55
CA GLY A 310 19.63 -4.14 10.39
C GLY A 310 19.13 -3.54 9.06
N ALA A 311 19.71 -4.02 7.98
CA ALA A 311 19.40 -3.55 6.65
C ALA A 311 18.01 -4.03 6.18
N GLN A 312 17.10 -3.09 5.93
CA GLN A 312 15.73 -3.41 5.47
C GLN A 312 15.08 -2.22 4.74
N VAL A 313 14.14 -2.53 3.85
CA VAL A 313 13.22 -1.55 3.28
C VAL A 313 12.11 -1.28 4.29
N LYS A 314 11.87 -0.01 4.60
CA LYS A 314 10.81 0.43 5.52
C LYS A 314 9.59 0.96 4.80
N ALA A 315 9.79 1.62 3.65
CA ALA A 315 8.67 2.12 2.87
C ALA A 315 8.97 2.16 1.38
N ILE A 316 7.89 2.18 0.59
CA ILE A 316 7.90 2.40 -0.85
C ILE A 316 7.04 3.62 -1.12
N VAL A 317 7.66 4.64 -1.67
CA VAL A 317 7.01 5.91 -1.97
C VAL A 317 7.06 6.21 -3.45
N GLN A 318 6.09 6.98 -3.94
CA GLN A 318 6.05 7.40 -5.33
C GLN A 318 5.74 8.88 -5.46
N ARG A 319 6.25 9.47 -6.53
CA ARG A 319 5.94 10.84 -6.95
C ARG A 319 5.62 10.84 -8.43
N LYS A 320 4.44 11.34 -8.80
CA LYS A 320 3.95 11.41 -10.19
C LYS A 320 4.11 12.79 -10.79
N GLY A 321 3.95 12.88 -12.11
CA GLY A 321 4.06 14.11 -12.87
C GLY A 321 5.50 14.58 -13.07
N ILE A 322 6.46 13.71 -12.84
CA ILE A 322 7.88 14.01 -13.07
C ILE A 322 8.14 14.19 -14.56
N THR A 323 8.87 15.23 -14.91
CA THR A 323 9.41 15.41 -16.25
C THR A 323 10.85 14.93 -16.29
N LEU A 324 11.15 14.01 -17.19
CA LEU A 324 12.49 13.49 -17.41
C LEU A 324 13.12 14.25 -18.59
N VAL A 325 14.32 14.78 -18.40
CA VAL A 325 15.10 15.45 -19.45
C VAL A 325 16.38 14.66 -19.67
N THR A 326 16.51 14.07 -20.85
CA THR A 326 17.68 13.32 -21.27
C THR A 326 18.49 14.12 -22.28
N MET A 327 19.77 14.24 -22.02
CA MET A 327 20.72 15.02 -22.81
C MET A 327 21.84 14.11 -23.29
N GLU A 328 21.94 13.90 -24.60
CA GLU A 328 22.93 13.04 -25.24
C GLU A 328 23.89 13.84 -26.11
N GLY A 329 25.19 13.62 -25.99
CA GLY A 329 26.17 14.28 -26.83
C GLY A 329 27.50 13.55 -26.89
N LEU A 330 27.97 13.27 -28.12
CA LEU A 330 29.30 12.73 -28.34
C LEU A 330 30.40 13.71 -27.92
N ALA A 331 30.07 15.01 -27.86
CA ALA A 331 30.99 16.07 -27.44
C ALA A 331 31.21 16.16 -25.92
N MET A 332 30.40 15.41 -25.13
CA MET A 332 30.52 15.40 -23.67
C MET A 332 31.84 14.78 -23.18
N TRP A 333 32.38 13.86 -23.96
CA TRP A 333 33.61 13.16 -23.58
C TRP A 333 34.77 14.10 -23.49
N GLN A 334 35.36 14.22 -22.29
CA GLN A 334 36.53 15.10 -21.97
C GLN A 334 36.29 16.61 -22.14
N GLN A 335 35.05 17.07 -22.32
CA GLN A 335 34.75 18.50 -22.37
C GLN A 335 34.66 19.07 -20.95
N VAL A 336 35.63 19.86 -20.58
CA VAL A 336 35.69 20.57 -19.30
C VAL A 336 34.56 21.60 -19.26
N GLY A 337 33.71 21.56 -18.22
CA GLY A 337 32.64 22.55 -18.03
C GLY A 337 31.29 22.18 -18.60
N PHE A 338 31.14 21.13 -19.40
CA PHE A 338 29.87 20.75 -20.03
C PHE A 338 28.69 20.68 -19.06
N LEU A 339 28.86 20.04 -17.90
CA LEU A 339 27.81 19.97 -16.87
C LEU A 339 27.44 21.34 -16.32
N ALA A 340 28.44 22.23 -16.16
CA ALA A 340 28.17 23.58 -15.67
C ALA A 340 27.33 24.39 -16.67
N ASP A 341 27.65 24.27 -17.99
CA ASP A 341 26.91 24.93 -19.04
C ASP A 341 25.45 24.45 -19.08
N ILE A 342 25.22 23.13 -19.07
CA ILE A 342 23.87 22.55 -19.03
C ILE A 342 23.10 23.01 -17.81
N PHE A 343 23.65 22.89 -16.59
CA PHE A 343 22.92 23.28 -15.36
C PHE A 343 22.71 24.79 -15.26
N THR A 344 23.48 25.58 -15.99
CA THR A 344 23.28 27.04 -16.11
C THR A 344 21.98 27.33 -16.84
N GLU A 345 21.57 26.53 -17.84
CA GLU A 345 20.31 26.71 -18.55
C GLU A 345 19.10 26.43 -17.64
N PHE A 346 19.16 25.38 -16.80
CA PHE A 346 18.11 25.12 -15.78
C PHE A 346 18.04 26.28 -14.77
N LYS A 347 19.18 26.75 -14.29
CA LYS A 347 19.24 27.88 -13.37
C LYS A 347 18.65 29.16 -13.97
N THR A 348 18.93 29.42 -15.24
CA THR A 348 18.44 30.63 -15.96
C THR A 348 16.93 30.64 -16.06
N LEU A 349 16.30 29.46 -16.20
CA LEU A 349 14.85 29.29 -16.22
C LEU A 349 14.22 29.11 -14.83
N GLY A 350 15.03 29.19 -13.76
CA GLY A 350 14.57 29.00 -12.39
C GLY A 350 14.11 27.56 -12.07
N LEU A 351 14.59 26.57 -12.84
CA LEU A 351 14.22 25.18 -12.69
C LEU A 351 15.15 24.47 -11.68
N SER A 352 14.55 23.80 -10.71
CA SER A 352 15.24 22.97 -9.72
C SER A 352 15.33 21.53 -10.20
N VAL A 353 16.53 20.98 -10.27
CA VAL A 353 16.78 19.59 -10.64
C VAL A 353 16.75 18.72 -9.39
N ASP A 354 15.98 17.61 -9.42
CA ASP A 354 15.83 16.72 -8.25
C ASP A 354 16.84 15.57 -8.25
N GLN A 355 16.92 14.84 -9.37
CA GLN A 355 17.83 13.71 -9.53
C GLN A 355 18.67 13.91 -10.77
N VAL A 356 19.92 13.43 -10.71
CA VAL A 356 20.86 13.49 -11.82
C VAL A 356 21.51 12.11 -11.97
N SER A 357 21.49 11.60 -13.19
CA SER A 357 22.30 10.44 -13.58
C SER A 357 23.20 10.84 -14.74
N THR A 358 24.46 10.50 -14.66
CA THR A 358 25.44 10.87 -15.68
C THR A 358 26.24 9.67 -16.14
N SER A 359 26.55 9.63 -17.43
CA SER A 359 27.54 8.76 -18.04
C SER A 359 28.51 9.61 -18.89
N GLU A 360 29.42 9.00 -19.60
CA GLU A 360 30.33 9.71 -20.48
C GLU A 360 29.66 10.36 -21.70
N SER A 361 28.46 9.92 -22.06
CA SER A 361 27.74 10.38 -23.26
C SER A 361 26.31 10.86 -22.99
N ASN A 362 25.84 10.76 -21.76
CA ASN A 362 24.46 11.05 -21.41
C ASN A 362 24.33 11.70 -20.02
N VAL A 363 23.46 12.70 -19.91
CA VAL A 363 23.00 13.28 -18.63
C VAL A 363 21.49 13.20 -18.62
N THR A 364 20.94 12.56 -17.60
CA THR A 364 19.50 12.49 -17.40
C THR A 364 19.14 13.15 -16.08
N VAL A 365 18.15 14.05 -16.09
CA VAL A 365 17.68 14.75 -14.91
C VAL A 365 16.18 14.65 -14.77
N THR A 366 15.69 14.76 -13.54
CA THR A 366 14.26 14.81 -13.22
C THR A 366 13.86 16.19 -12.72
N LEU A 367 12.68 16.66 -13.14
CA LEU A 367 12.03 17.88 -12.67
C LEU A 367 10.73 17.53 -11.97
N ASP A 368 10.61 17.88 -10.68
CA ASP A 368 9.38 17.71 -9.90
C ASP A 368 8.44 18.88 -10.14
N PRO A 369 7.18 18.67 -10.59
CA PRO A 369 6.20 19.74 -10.75
C PRO A 369 5.83 20.44 -9.43
N GLY A 370 6.10 19.79 -8.30
CA GLY A 370 5.93 20.40 -6.99
C GLY A 370 6.92 21.53 -6.68
N ALA A 371 8.08 21.51 -7.33
CA ALA A 371 9.14 22.50 -7.16
C ALA A 371 9.34 23.40 -8.40
N ASN A 372 8.75 23.04 -9.54
CA ASN A 372 9.00 23.69 -10.83
C ASN A 372 7.70 24.05 -11.54
N ILE A 373 7.74 25.12 -12.33
CA ILE A 373 6.74 25.41 -13.35
C ILE A 373 7.17 24.64 -14.60
N THR A 374 6.52 23.51 -14.86
CA THR A 374 6.81 22.63 -16.00
C THR A 374 5.73 22.71 -17.06
N ASP A 375 5.27 23.93 -17.36
CA ASP A 375 4.35 24.16 -18.46
C ASP A 375 5.02 23.95 -19.83
N GLN A 376 4.19 23.83 -20.87
CA GLN A 376 4.67 23.49 -22.20
C GLN A 376 5.57 24.59 -22.81
N ALA A 377 5.40 25.85 -22.38
CA ALA A 377 6.20 26.97 -22.87
C ALA A 377 7.61 26.90 -22.26
N THR A 378 7.69 26.74 -20.94
CA THR A 378 8.96 26.60 -20.20
C THR A 378 9.77 25.40 -20.68
N LEU A 379 9.11 24.24 -20.90
CA LEU A 379 9.78 23.03 -21.37
C LEU A 379 10.31 23.19 -22.81
N ARG A 380 9.58 23.88 -23.69
CA ARG A 380 10.06 24.19 -25.04
C ARG A 380 11.26 25.14 -25.02
N GLU A 381 11.21 26.16 -24.19
CA GLU A 381 12.34 27.08 -24.03
C GLU A 381 13.58 26.35 -23.47
N LEU A 382 13.40 25.51 -22.47
CA LEU A 382 14.47 24.64 -21.93
C LEU A 382 15.06 23.78 -23.03
N GLN A 383 14.23 23.10 -23.81
CA GLN A 383 14.67 22.26 -24.92
C GLN A 383 15.51 23.04 -25.94
N GLN A 384 15.03 24.20 -26.40
CA GLN A 384 15.74 25.05 -27.36
C GLN A 384 17.09 25.54 -26.85
N ARG A 385 17.20 25.81 -25.55
CA ARG A 385 18.44 26.24 -24.92
C ARG A 385 19.46 25.08 -24.83
N LEU A 386 19.02 23.92 -24.38
CA LEU A 386 19.85 22.72 -24.24
C LEU A 386 20.29 22.15 -25.59
N GLU A 387 19.44 22.24 -26.64
CA GLU A 387 19.77 21.78 -28.00
C GLU A 387 20.99 22.52 -28.64
N LYS A 388 21.38 23.66 -28.07
CA LYS A 388 22.64 24.33 -28.46
C LYS A 388 23.88 23.56 -28.01
N HIS A 389 23.76 22.72 -27.01
CA HIS A 389 24.87 22.00 -26.39
C HIS A 389 24.87 20.50 -26.71
N CYS A 390 23.68 19.88 -26.87
CA CYS A 390 23.53 18.44 -27.02
C CYS A 390 22.16 18.08 -27.64
N LYS A 391 21.94 16.80 -27.95
CA LYS A 391 20.63 16.29 -28.32
C LYS A 391 19.78 16.15 -27.07
N VAL A 392 18.54 16.61 -27.12
CA VAL A 392 17.62 16.65 -25.96
C VAL A 392 16.37 15.86 -26.24
N GLU A 393 15.97 15.03 -25.27
CA GLU A 393 14.69 14.34 -25.23
C GLU A 393 13.99 14.71 -23.92
N ILE A 394 12.76 15.22 -23.98
CA ILE A 394 11.94 15.55 -22.81
C ILE A 394 10.75 14.59 -22.77
N LEU A 395 10.67 13.80 -21.71
CA LEU A 395 9.59 12.85 -21.43
C LEU A 395 8.77 13.38 -20.25
N PRO A 396 7.58 13.96 -20.51
CA PRO A 396 6.64 14.32 -19.46
C PRO A 396 5.95 13.05 -18.92
N ASP A 397 5.21 13.22 -17.85
CA ASP A 397 4.32 12.19 -17.28
C ASP A 397 5.03 10.90 -16.82
N CYS A 398 6.23 11.08 -16.25
CA CYS A 398 6.95 10.04 -15.54
C CYS A 398 6.57 10.01 -14.06
N ALA A 399 7.02 8.98 -13.38
CA ALA A 399 6.93 8.85 -11.93
C ALA A 399 8.23 8.29 -11.36
N THR A 400 8.59 8.76 -10.17
CA THR A 400 9.60 8.10 -9.35
C THR A 400 8.95 7.07 -8.43
N VAL A 401 9.56 5.91 -8.28
CA VAL A 401 9.25 4.87 -7.30
C VAL A 401 10.50 4.61 -6.49
N SER A 402 10.45 4.89 -5.19
CA SER A 402 11.61 4.84 -4.30
C SER A 402 11.40 3.81 -3.20
N LEU A 403 12.33 2.88 -3.07
CA LEU A 403 12.49 2.02 -1.90
C LEU A 403 13.30 2.81 -0.86
N VAL A 404 12.75 3.01 0.33
CA VAL A 404 13.39 3.77 1.41
C VAL A 404 13.58 2.90 2.63
N GLY A 405 14.77 2.94 3.21
CA GLY A 405 15.12 2.16 4.39
C GLY A 405 16.58 2.33 4.77
N LEU A 406 17.13 1.39 5.53
CA LEU A 406 18.52 1.40 5.96
C LEU A 406 19.28 0.28 5.28
N GLY A 407 20.52 0.55 4.83
CA GLY A 407 21.41 -0.46 4.28
C GLY A 407 20.91 -1.09 2.99
N ILE A 408 20.25 -0.33 2.11
CA ILE A 408 19.62 -0.83 0.87
C ILE A 408 20.63 -1.59 0.00
N ARG A 409 21.91 -1.12 -0.09
CA ARG A 409 22.96 -1.81 -0.85
C ARG A 409 23.24 -3.22 -0.34
N THR A 410 23.24 -3.41 0.96
CA THR A 410 23.57 -4.71 1.57
C THR A 410 22.50 -5.76 1.31
N ILE A 411 21.27 -5.33 1.02
CA ILE A 411 20.13 -6.21 0.74
C ILE A 411 19.72 -6.26 -0.74
N LEU A 412 20.46 -5.62 -1.66
CA LEU A 412 20.14 -5.64 -3.08
C LEU A 412 19.99 -7.06 -3.63
N HIS A 413 20.80 -8.03 -3.16
CA HIS A 413 20.70 -9.43 -3.54
C HIS A 413 19.37 -10.07 -3.11
N ARG A 414 18.74 -9.60 -2.02
CA ARG A 414 17.43 -10.05 -1.54
C ARG A 414 16.28 -9.40 -2.30
N LEU A 415 16.53 -8.23 -2.92
CA LEU A 415 15.57 -7.52 -3.73
C LEU A 415 15.44 -8.09 -5.15
N GLY A 416 16.29 -9.05 -5.54
CA GLY A 416 16.26 -9.66 -6.88
C GLY A 416 14.85 -10.05 -7.32
N PRO A 417 14.09 -10.87 -6.56
CA PRO A 417 12.72 -11.23 -6.89
C PRO A 417 11.75 -10.03 -6.97
N ALA A 418 11.95 -9.00 -6.14
CA ALA A 418 11.15 -7.79 -6.17
C ALA A 418 11.46 -6.93 -7.40
N LEU A 419 12.72 -6.91 -7.84
CA LEU A 419 13.15 -6.17 -9.03
C LEU A 419 12.70 -6.86 -10.34
N GLU A 420 12.36 -8.15 -10.32
CA GLU A 420 11.74 -8.83 -11.46
C GLU A 420 10.40 -8.19 -11.89
N VAL A 421 9.76 -7.44 -11.01
CA VAL A 421 8.57 -6.63 -11.35
C VAL A 421 8.84 -5.67 -12.50
N PHE A 422 10.10 -5.27 -12.71
CA PHE A 422 10.51 -4.39 -13.80
C PHE A 422 10.79 -5.11 -15.13
N GLU A 423 10.81 -6.44 -15.18
CA GLU A 423 11.20 -7.23 -16.37
C GLU A 423 10.40 -6.86 -17.64
N GLN A 424 9.16 -6.41 -17.49
CA GLN A 424 8.27 -6.05 -18.60
C GLN A 424 8.07 -4.53 -18.75
N ARG A 425 8.89 -3.69 -18.10
CA ARG A 425 8.67 -2.26 -18.04
C ARG A 425 9.95 -1.51 -18.28
N ARG A 426 9.86 -0.46 -19.07
CA ARG A 426 10.99 0.41 -19.32
C ARG A 426 11.30 1.20 -18.04
N ILE A 427 12.51 1.03 -17.53
CA ILE A 427 13.10 1.89 -16.52
C ILE A 427 13.90 2.95 -17.27
N PHE A 428 13.58 4.21 -17.05
CA PHE A 428 14.28 5.32 -17.69
C PHE A 428 15.55 5.71 -16.93
N GLN A 429 15.51 5.62 -15.60
CA GLN A 429 16.64 5.97 -14.74
C GLN A 429 16.59 5.14 -13.46
N VAL A 430 17.76 4.78 -12.95
CA VAL A 430 17.95 4.21 -11.61
C VAL A 430 18.91 5.14 -10.86
N SER A 431 18.53 5.54 -9.67
CA SER A 431 19.33 6.39 -8.80
C SER A 431 19.48 5.78 -7.41
N GLN A 432 20.69 5.81 -6.90
CA GLN A 432 21.00 5.38 -5.54
C GLN A 432 21.95 6.40 -4.89
N ALA A 433 21.55 6.95 -3.76
CA ALA A 433 22.38 7.88 -3.02
C ALA A 433 23.48 7.16 -2.21
N ALA A 434 24.60 7.83 -2.01
CA ALA A 434 25.72 7.29 -1.22
C ALA A 434 25.39 7.07 0.26
N ASN A 435 24.31 7.69 0.75
CA ASN A 435 23.84 7.56 2.13
C ASN A 435 23.21 6.18 2.44
N ASP A 436 22.99 5.37 1.41
CA ASP A 436 22.44 4.00 1.48
C ASP A 436 21.03 3.90 2.07
N LEU A 437 20.24 4.96 1.90
CA LEU A 437 18.87 5.06 2.44
C LEU A 437 17.79 4.89 1.39
N ASN A 438 18.12 5.01 0.10
CA ASN A 438 17.12 4.85 -0.96
C ASN A 438 17.68 4.14 -2.20
N LEU A 439 16.72 3.60 -2.97
CA LEU A 439 16.90 3.14 -4.34
C LEU A 439 15.69 3.60 -5.13
N THR A 440 15.89 4.47 -6.11
CA THR A 440 14.82 5.12 -6.86
C THR A 440 14.85 4.73 -8.34
N PHE A 441 13.67 4.43 -8.87
CA PHE A 441 13.42 4.12 -10.28
C PHE A 441 12.54 5.20 -10.88
N VAL A 442 12.86 5.63 -12.10
CA VAL A 442 12.00 6.49 -12.92
C VAL A 442 11.31 5.62 -13.96
N VAL A 443 9.98 5.65 -13.96
CA VAL A 443 9.11 4.84 -14.82
C VAL A 443 7.98 5.70 -15.40
N GLU A 444 7.23 5.17 -16.37
CA GLU A 444 6.00 5.83 -16.82
C GLU A 444 4.96 5.95 -15.69
N ALA A 445 4.32 7.11 -15.54
CA ALA A 445 3.40 7.39 -14.43
C ALA A 445 2.21 6.42 -14.36
N ARG A 446 1.72 5.93 -15.52
CA ARG A 446 0.61 4.95 -15.60
C ARG A 446 0.92 3.60 -14.92
N HIS A 447 2.19 3.27 -14.76
CA HIS A 447 2.62 2.01 -14.16
C HIS A 447 3.01 2.11 -12.68
N ALA A 448 3.18 3.33 -12.17
CA ALA A 448 3.74 3.57 -10.84
C ALA A 448 2.88 2.96 -9.70
N ASP A 449 1.56 3.13 -9.72
CA ASP A 449 0.68 2.61 -8.64
C ASP A 449 0.77 1.09 -8.52
N ARG A 450 0.67 0.40 -9.65
CA ARG A 450 0.76 -1.06 -9.69
C ARG A 450 2.13 -1.56 -9.25
N LEU A 451 3.18 -0.82 -9.63
CA LEU A 451 4.54 -1.14 -9.26
C LEU A 451 4.75 -1.02 -7.76
N VAL A 452 4.29 0.08 -7.15
CA VAL A 452 4.37 0.29 -5.69
C VAL A 452 3.63 -0.81 -4.95
N GLN A 453 2.43 -1.18 -5.41
CA GLN A 453 1.65 -2.26 -4.80
C GLN A 453 2.39 -3.61 -4.84
N GLN A 454 2.97 -3.96 -5.99
CA GLN A 454 3.71 -5.21 -6.16
C GLN A 454 4.98 -5.25 -5.33
N LEU A 455 5.77 -4.16 -5.34
CA LEU A 455 6.97 -4.05 -4.53
C LEU A 455 6.63 -4.11 -3.04
N HIS A 456 5.56 -3.42 -2.61
CA HIS A 456 5.12 -3.42 -1.21
C HIS A 456 4.79 -4.83 -0.73
N GLN A 457 4.03 -5.59 -1.51
CA GLN A 457 3.67 -6.98 -1.18
C GLN A 457 4.88 -7.91 -1.06
N GLN A 458 5.94 -7.65 -1.85
CA GLN A 458 7.13 -8.51 -1.87
C GLN A 458 8.18 -8.13 -0.84
N VAL A 459 8.29 -6.84 -0.51
CA VAL A 459 9.43 -6.31 0.24
C VAL A 459 9.06 -5.95 1.68
N ILE A 460 7.82 -5.50 1.92
CA ILE A 460 7.39 -5.13 3.26
C ILE A 460 6.88 -6.38 3.99
N PRO A 461 7.43 -6.72 5.17
CA PRO A 461 7.01 -7.90 5.90
C PRO A 461 5.53 -7.82 6.28
N GLY A 462 4.74 -8.84 5.94
CA GLY A 462 3.42 -9.06 6.51
C GLY A 462 3.59 -9.82 7.83
N GLY A 463 3.12 -9.32 8.94
CA GLY A 463 3.16 -10.06 10.19
C GLY A 463 2.74 -9.22 11.39
N VAL A 464 1.85 -9.76 12.20
CA VAL A 464 1.52 -9.25 13.54
C VAL A 464 2.43 -9.97 14.50
N GLY A 465 3.43 -9.30 15.03
CA GLY A 465 4.23 -9.88 16.10
C GLY A 465 5.53 -9.14 16.32
N GLY A 466 5.61 -8.35 17.43
CA GLY A 466 6.86 -7.93 18.04
C GLY A 466 7.83 -7.09 17.22
N ASP A 467 7.48 -6.69 16.01
CA ASP A 467 8.34 -5.85 15.18
C ASP A 467 8.35 -4.43 15.75
N SER A 468 9.54 -4.01 16.15
CA SER A 468 9.76 -2.67 16.72
C SER A 468 9.66 -1.56 15.67
N VAL A 469 9.68 -1.88 14.39
CA VAL A 469 9.63 -0.95 13.25
C VAL A 469 8.22 -0.81 12.72
N PHE A 470 7.54 -1.93 12.45
CA PHE A 470 6.23 -1.94 11.82
C PHE A 470 5.10 -2.13 12.83
N GLY A 471 4.14 -1.22 12.80
CA GLY A 471 2.88 -1.29 13.51
C GLY A 471 1.79 -2.01 12.71
N PRO A 472 0.52 -1.83 13.11
CA PRO A 472 -0.63 -2.35 12.39
C PRO A 472 -0.77 -1.74 10.99
N THR A 473 -1.54 -2.40 10.13
CA THR A 473 -1.89 -1.87 8.81
C THR A 473 -2.91 -0.75 8.94
N TRP A 474 -3.01 0.10 7.89
CA TRP A 474 -4.08 1.11 7.81
C TRP A 474 -5.47 0.50 7.99
N GLN A 475 -5.73 -0.61 7.33
CA GLN A 475 -6.98 -1.34 7.44
C GLN A 475 -7.30 -1.79 8.89
N GLN A 476 -6.29 -2.25 9.63
CA GLN A 476 -6.47 -2.66 11.04
C GLN A 476 -6.76 -1.46 11.95
N LEU A 477 -6.23 -0.27 11.63
CA LEU A 477 -6.43 0.94 12.43
C LEU A 477 -7.79 1.61 12.22
N PHE A 478 -8.36 1.51 11.01
CA PHE A 478 -9.51 2.34 10.60
C PHE A 478 -10.75 1.56 10.21
N ARG A 479 -10.83 0.26 10.51
CA ARG A 479 -12.11 -0.45 10.42
C ARG A 479 -12.91 -0.23 11.70
N ASP A 480 -14.14 0.26 11.52
CA ASP A 480 -15.15 0.40 12.58
C ASP A 480 -15.72 -0.95 13.06
N GLU A 481 -15.31 -2.03 12.48
CA GLU A 481 -15.60 -3.37 12.99
C GLU A 481 -14.39 -3.85 13.79
N ALA A 482 -14.64 -4.17 15.05
CA ALA A 482 -13.75 -5.03 15.83
C ALA A 482 -13.30 -6.19 14.92
N PRO A 483 -12.01 -6.56 14.87
CA PRO A 483 -11.57 -7.64 14.01
C PRO A 483 -12.53 -8.79 14.22
N SER A 484 -13.30 -9.11 13.20
CA SER A 484 -14.19 -10.27 13.17
C SER A 484 -13.34 -11.39 13.70
N ALA A 485 -13.69 -11.91 14.87
CA ALA A 485 -12.86 -12.73 15.76
C ALA A 485 -11.91 -13.54 14.90
N LEU A 486 -10.62 -13.26 14.98
CA LEU A 486 -9.58 -13.86 14.16
C LEU A 486 -9.99 -15.32 13.99
N ARG A 487 -10.36 -15.74 12.78
CA ARG A 487 -10.87 -17.08 12.56
C ARG A 487 -9.78 -18.01 13.03
N VAL A 488 -9.96 -18.59 14.23
CA VAL A 488 -9.02 -19.56 14.74
C VAL A 488 -9.03 -20.72 13.74
N PRO A 489 -7.94 -20.99 13.03
CA PRO A 489 -7.92 -22.05 12.05
C PRO A 489 -8.32 -23.37 12.71
N TRP A 490 -9.06 -24.22 12.00
CA TRP A 490 -9.59 -25.47 12.55
C TRP A 490 -8.49 -26.36 13.14
N TRP A 491 -7.31 -26.37 12.52
CA TRP A 491 -6.17 -27.16 12.95
C TRP A 491 -5.63 -26.73 14.32
N ARG A 492 -5.77 -25.46 14.69
CA ARG A 492 -5.32 -24.98 16.01
C ARG A 492 -6.18 -25.53 17.13
N GLN A 493 -7.49 -25.66 16.89
CA GLN A 493 -8.43 -26.27 17.84
C GLN A 493 -8.30 -27.79 17.91
N GLN A 494 -7.69 -28.41 16.91
CA GLN A 494 -7.57 -29.85 16.75
C GLN A 494 -6.09 -30.35 16.84
N ALA A 495 -5.22 -29.55 17.46
CA ALA A 495 -3.78 -29.84 17.52
C ALA A 495 -3.46 -31.22 18.09
N ASP A 496 -4.07 -31.60 19.22
CA ASP A 496 -3.85 -32.89 19.86
C ASP A 496 -4.28 -34.07 18.98
N ALA A 497 -5.41 -33.94 18.29
CA ALA A 497 -5.91 -34.97 17.38
C ALA A 497 -4.98 -35.11 16.16
N LEU A 498 -4.47 -34.00 15.62
CA LEU A 498 -3.50 -34.00 14.53
C LEU A 498 -2.16 -34.62 14.97
N LEU A 499 -1.67 -34.29 16.16
CA LEU A 499 -0.46 -34.96 16.74
C LEU A 499 -0.68 -36.45 16.92
N ALA A 500 -1.86 -36.88 17.36
CA ALA A 500 -2.18 -38.30 17.50
C ALA A 500 -2.17 -39.03 16.13
N MET A 501 -2.63 -38.40 15.05
CA MET A 501 -2.54 -38.94 13.68
C MET A 501 -1.10 -39.13 13.21
N MET A 502 -0.14 -38.40 13.77
CA MET A 502 1.27 -38.44 13.39
C MET A 502 2.11 -39.44 14.22
N ARG A 503 1.53 -40.20 15.16
CA ARG A 503 2.33 -41.08 16.08
C ARG A 503 3.28 -42.01 15.33
N ASP A 504 2.78 -42.67 14.28
CA ASP A 504 3.52 -43.65 13.49
C ASP A 504 3.77 -43.18 12.03
N ARG A 505 3.83 -41.86 11.81
CA ARG A 505 3.98 -41.27 10.48
C ARG A 505 5.06 -40.17 10.51
N ASP A 506 5.78 -40.08 9.42
CA ASP A 506 6.81 -39.05 9.25
C ASP A 506 6.26 -37.79 8.58
N ALA A 507 5.36 -37.93 7.58
CA ALA A 507 4.70 -36.83 6.92
C ALA A 507 3.32 -37.22 6.38
N SER A 508 2.32 -36.31 6.51
CA SER A 508 0.97 -36.54 5.97
C SER A 508 0.26 -35.23 5.64
N TYR A 509 -0.45 -35.23 4.53
CA TYR A 509 -1.54 -34.27 4.34
C TYR A 509 -2.76 -34.68 5.14
N VAL A 510 -3.44 -33.72 5.74
CA VAL A 510 -4.69 -33.97 6.46
C VAL A 510 -5.75 -33.00 5.99
N TYR A 511 -6.92 -33.52 5.53
CA TYR A 511 -8.01 -32.73 5.00
C TYR A 511 -9.22 -32.76 5.91
N ASN A 512 -9.74 -31.57 6.24
CA ASN A 512 -10.98 -31.40 6.99
C ASN A 512 -12.16 -31.17 6.01
N LEU A 513 -13.01 -32.19 5.83
CA LEU A 513 -14.15 -32.11 4.91
C LEU A 513 -15.24 -31.14 5.39
N ASP A 514 -15.36 -30.85 6.68
CA ASP A 514 -16.29 -29.84 7.19
C ASP A 514 -15.87 -28.42 6.78
N ALA A 515 -14.57 -28.13 6.79
CA ALA A 515 -14.05 -26.87 6.26
C ALA A 515 -14.35 -26.72 4.76
N VAL A 516 -14.24 -27.80 3.98
CA VAL A 516 -14.63 -27.84 2.56
C VAL A 516 -16.13 -27.52 2.39
N ARG A 517 -17.01 -28.17 3.15
CA ARG A 517 -18.47 -27.89 3.13
C ARG A 517 -18.79 -26.44 3.48
N GLN A 518 -18.12 -25.88 4.49
CA GLN A 518 -18.33 -24.50 4.90
C GLN A 518 -17.89 -23.52 3.79
N ALA A 519 -16.77 -23.76 3.12
CA ALA A 519 -16.33 -22.94 2.00
C ALA A 519 -17.33 -22.99 0.83
N ALA A 520 -17.86 -24.16 0.51
CA ALA A 520 -18.90 -24.34 -0.51
C ALA A 520 -20.16 -23.53 -0.18
N ARG A 521 -20.68 -23.63 1.04
CA ARG A 521 -21.87 -22.89 1.50
C ARG A 521 -21.68 -21.37 1.39
N ARG A 522 -20.49 -20.86 1.71
CA ARG A 522 -20.21 -19.41 1.58
C ARG A 522 -20.34 -18.91 0.15
N LEU A 523 -19.90 -19.69 -0.82
CA LEU A 523 -20.02 -19.32 -2.24
C LEU A 523 -21.43 -19.52 -2.78
N GLN A 524 -22.14 -20.53 -2.32
CA GLN A 524 -23.53 -20.77 -2.69
C GLN A 524 -24.50 -19.72 -2.10
N ALA A 525 -24.08 -18.99 -1.07
CA ALA A 525 -24.84 -17.89 -0.49
C ALA A 525 -24.75 -16.59 -1.30
N LEU A 526 -23.98 -16.53 -2.39
CA LEU A 526 -23.89 -15.37 -3.28
C LEU A 526 -25.10 -15.36 -4.22
N ASP A 527 -26.00 -14.43 -4.01
CA ASP A 527 -27.24 -14.33 -4.82
C ASP A 527 -26.99 -13.94 -6.29
N SER A 528 -25.85 -13.32 -6.59
CA SER A 528 -25.48 -12.95 -7.95
C SER A 528 -24.98 -14.12 -8.79
N VAL A 529 -24.54 -15.21 -8.15
CA VAL A 529 -23.89 -16.35 -8.77
C VAL A 529 -24.89 -17.49 -8.93
N ASP A 530 -25.16 -17.88 -10.18
CA ASP A 530 -26.15 -18.91 -10.50
C ASP A 530 -25.58 -20.33 -10.39
N ARG A 531 -24.26 -20.50 -10.59
CA ARG A 531 -23.58 -21.80 -10.51
C ARG A 531 -22.13 -21.67 -10.05
N VAL A 532 -21.71 -22.60 -9.21
CA VAL A 532 -20.32 -22.78 -8.78
C VAL A 532 -19.84 -24.15 -9.26
N LEU A 533 -18.71 -24.16 -9.97
CA LEU A 533 -18.03 -25.36 -10.45
C LEU A 533 -16.70 -25.50 -9.70
N TYR A 534 -16.43 -26.64 -9.10
CA TYR A 534 -15.16 -26.87 -8.43
C TYR A 534 -14.05 -27.11 -9.46
N SER A 535 -13.01 -26.30 -9.47
CA SER A 535 -11.79 -26.53 -10.28
C SER A 535 -10.96 -27.66 -9.68
N MET A 536 -11.16 -28.87 -10.17
CA MET A 536 -10.64 -30.10 -9.55
C MET A 536 -9.12 -30.19 -9.55
N LYS A 537 -8.43 -29.51 -10.47
CA LYS A 537 -6.96 -29.38 -10.49
C LYS A 537 -6.35 -28.87 -9.18
N ALA A 538 -7.14 -28.21 -8.32
CA ALA A 538 -6.67 -27.76 -7.03
C ALA A 538 -6.41 -28.91 -6.06
N ASN A 539 -7.30 -29.91 -6.04
CA ASN A 539 -7.15 -31.15 -5.27
C ASN A 539 -8.08 -32.25 -5.80
N PRO A 540 -7.58 -33.28 -6.44
CA PRO A 540 -8.39 -34.33 -7.03
C PRO A 540 -8.80 -35.45 -6.04
N HIS A 541 -8.55 -35.30 -4.73
CA HIS A 541 -8.86 -36.34 -3.75
C HIS A 541 -10.34 -36.72 -3.77
N ALA A 542 -10.65 -38.04 -3.95
CA ALA A 542 -12.00 -38.51 -4.20
C ALA A 542 -13.04 -38.10 -3.14
N ALA A 543 -12.67 -38.05 -1.86
CA ALA A 543 -13.57 -37.62 -0.81
C ALA A 543 -13.90 -36.11 -0.90
N ILE A 544 -12.96 -35.26 -1.32
CA ILE A 544 -13.18 -33.82 -1.53
C ILE A 544 -14.13 -33.65 -2.72
N VAL A 545 -13.86 -34.31 -3.85
CA VAL A 545 -14.71 -34.24 -5.05
C VAL A 545 -16.14 -34.65 -4.69
N ARG A 546 -16.32 -35.79 -4.02
CA ARG A 546 -17.62 -36.28 -3.58
C ARG A 546 -18.32 -35.27 -2.64
N THR A 547 -17.60 -34.75 -1.64
CA THR A 547 -18.17 -33.77 -0.70
C THR A 547 -18.69 -32.52 -1.39
N LEU A 548 -18.00 -32.02 -2.42
CA LEU A 548 -18.44 -30.83 -3.16
C LEU A 548 -19.60 -31.13 -4.11
N VAL A 549 -19.61 -32.30 -4.76
CA VAL A 549 -20.75 -32.74 -5.59
C VAL A 549 -21.99 -32.96 -4.72
N ASP A 550 -21.84 -33.61 -3.56
CA ASP A 550 -22.95 -33.82 -2.59
C ASP A 550 -23.47 -32.50 -2.03
N ALA A 551 -22.62 -31.44 -1.98
CA ALA A 551 -23.05 -30.09 -1.65
C ALA A 551 -23.74 -29.36 -2.82
N GLY A 552 -23.89 -29.98 -3.99
CA GLY A 552 -24.57 -29.41 -5.16
C GLY A 552 -23.70 -28.61 -6.12
N LEU A 553 -22.36 -28.65 -6.01
CA LEU A 553 -21.47 -28.00 -6.94
C LEU A 553 -21.29 -28.85 -8.21
N GLY A 554 -21.08 -28.17 -9.35
CA GLY A 554 -20.56 -28.83 -10.55
C GLY A 554 -19.03 -28.97 -10.49
N ILE A 555 -18.44 -29.53 -11.53
CA ILE A 555 -16.98 -29.75 -11.62
C ILE A 555 -16.45 -29.08 -12.88
N GLU A 556 -15.37 -28.31 -12.74
CA GLU A 556 -14.53 -27.88 -13.86
C GLU A 556 -13.29 -28.80 -13.91
N CYS A 557 -13.00 -29.31 -15.13
CA CYS A 557 -11.87 -30.17 -15.42
C CYS A 557 -11.01 -29.54 -16.51
N VAL A 558 -9.69 -29.78 -16.46
CA VAL A 558 -8.75 -29.32 -17.48
C VAL A 558 -8.24 -30.45 -18.41
N SER A 559 -8.65 -31.66 -18.15
CA SER A 559 -8.29 -32.83 -18.94
C SER A 559 -9.37 -33.93 -18.87
N LEU A 560 -9.38 -34.78 -19.84
CA LEU A 560 -10.29 -35.94 -19.86
C LEU A 560 -10.04 -36.94 -18.71
N PRO A 561 -8.79 -37.24 -18.32
CA PRO A 561 -8.52 -38.03 -17.11
C PRO A 561 -9.15 -37.47 -15.86
N GLU A 562 -9.10 -36.12 -15.64
CA GLU A 562 -9.80 -35.49 -14.53
C GLU A 562 -11.32 -35.71 -14.62
N ALA A 563 -11.92 -35.54 -15.78
CA ALA A 563 -13.35 -35.74 -15.96
C ALA A 563 -13.79 -37.19 -15.62
N ARG A 564 -13.04 -38.18 -16.06
CA ARG A 564 -13.27 -39.59 -15.75
C ARG A 564 -13.10 -39.87 -14.26
N HIS A 565 -12.06 -39.28 -13.65
CA HIS A 565 -11.84 -39.40 -12.20
C HIS A 565 -12.97 -38.79 -11.39
N ALA A 566 -13.48 -37.61 -11.77
CA ALA A 566 -14.61 -36.97 -11.11
C ALA A 566 -15.88 -37.84 -11.15
N LEU A 567 -16.22 -38.39 -12.32
CA LEU A 567 -17.36 -39.28 -12.49
C LEU A 567 -17.23 -40.59 -11.67
N ALA A 568 -16.02 -41.12 -11.56
CA ALA A 568 -15.76 -42.30 -10.73
C ALA A 568 -15.82 -41.99 -9.23
N SER A 569 -15.36 -40.82 -8.82
CA SER A 569 -15.31 -40.39 -7.40
C SER A 569 -16.67 -40.00 -6.83
N ALA A 570 -17.57 -39.46 -7.66
CA ALA A 570 -18.90 -38.95 -7.26
C ALA A 570 -20.00 -39.50 -8.18
N PRO A 571 -20.62 -40.64 -7.86
CA PRO A 571 -21.64 -41.28 -8.71
C PRO A 571 -22.89 -40.41 -8.99
N ALA A 572 -23.14 -39.40 -8.16
CA ALA A 572 -24.26 -38.45 -8.38
C ALA A 572 -23.91 -37.38 -9.45
N LEU A 573 -22.68 -37.25 -9.84
CA LEU A 573 -22.23 -36.27 -10.83
C LEU A 573 -22.67 -36.72 -12.24
N THR A 574 -23.28 -35.79 -12.98
CA THR A 574 -23.61 -36.03 -14.38
C THR A 574 -22.71 -35.26 -15.30
N PRO A 575 -22.43 -35.75 -16.54
CA PRO A 575 -21.62 -35.00 -17.50
C PRO A 575 -22.12 -33.59 -17.79
N LYS A 576 -23.41 -33.35 -17.74
CA LYS A 576 -24.04 -32.03 -17.93
C LYS A 576 -23.73 -31.03 -16.79
N ALA A 577 -23.34 -31.51 -15.61
CA ALA A 577 -22.88 -30.68 -14.49
C ALA A 577 -21.37 -30.40 -14.55
N MET A 578 -20.70 -30.83 -15.60
CA MET A 578 -19.27 -30.65 -15.78
C MET A 578 -18.98 -29.70 -16.94
N LEU A 579 -17.88 -28.97 -16.80
CA LEU A 579 -17.28 -28.12 -17.84
C LEU A 579 -15.83 -28.54 -18.07
N LEU A 580 -15.48 -28.86 -19.32
CA LEU A 580 -14.11 -29.14 -19.68
C LEU A 580 -13.47 -27.91 -20.33
N THR A 581 -12.47 -27.38 -19.66
CA THR A 581 -11.70 -26.19 -20.09
C THR A 581 -10.24 -26.57 -20.32
N THR A 582 -9.98 -27.20 -21.49
CA THR A 582 -8.62 -27.65 -21.85
C THR A 582 -7.81 -26.52 -22.45
N ASN A 583 -6.48 -26.70 -22.47
CA ASN A 583 -5.55 -25.83 -23.18
C ASN A 583 -4.55 -26.68 -23.96
N PHE A 584 -4.45 -26.45 -25.26
CA PHE A 584 -3.64 -27.26 -26.21
C PHE A 584 -3.90 -28.78 -26.15
N ALA A 585 -5.11 -29.20 -25.86
CA ALA A 585 -5.52 -30.61 -25.90
C ALA A 585 -5.61 -31.13 -27.36
N SER A 586 -5.53 -32.44 -27.51
CA SER A 586 -5.64 -33.09 -28.83
C SER A 586 -7.07 -33.06 -29.35
N ARG A 587 -7.22 -33.19 -30.68
CA ARG A 587 -8.53 -33.28 -31.33
C ARG A 587 -9.35 -34.46 -30.83
N ASP A 588 -8.70 -35.58 -30.53
CA ASP A 588 -9.36 -36.78 -30.06
C ASP A 588 -9.90 -36.59 -28.63
N GLU A 589 -9.21 -35.80 -27.80
CA GLU A 589 -9.68 -35.46 -26.45
C GLU A 589 -10.98 -34.65 -26.51
N TYR A 590 -11.14 -33.72 -27.44
CA TYR A 590 -12.39 -32.98 -27.67
C TYR A 590 -13.51 -33.92 -28.16
N ARG A 591 -13.23 -34.85 -29.08
CA ARG A 591 -14.21 -35.81 -29.55
C ARG A 591 -14.71 -36.75 -28.45
N GLU A 592 -13.78 -37.27 -27.65
CA GLU A 592 -14.13 -38.12 -26.51
C GLU A 592 -14.95 -37.38 -25.46
N ALA A 593 -14.62 -36.11 -25.19
CA ALA A 593 -15.35 -35.27 -24.26
C ALA A 593 -16.81 -35.04 -24.72
N LEU A 594 -16.99 -34.78 -26.03
CA LEU A 594 -18.35 -34.70 -26.63
C LEU A 594 -19.09 -36.04 -26.53
N ALA A 595 -18.42 -37.14 -26.80
CA ALA A 595 -19.01 -38.47 -26.67
C ALA A 595 -19.46 -38.81 -25.25
N LEU A 596 -18.76 -38.26 -24.24
CA LEU A 596 -19.16 -38.32 -22.81
C LEU A 596 -20.30 -37.36 -22.45
N GLY A 597 -20.67 -36.44 -23.33
CA GLY A 597 -21.69 -35.43 -23.08
C GLY A 597 -21.25 -34.28 -22.17
N LEU A 598 -19.95 -33.99 -22.15
CA LEU A 598 -19.40 -32.85 -21.37
C LEU A 598 -19.68 -31.52 -22.09
N ARG A 599 -19.82 -30.43 -21.32
CA ARG A 599 -19.76 -29.08 -21.87
C ARG A 599 -18.31 -28.72 -22.15
N LEU A 600 -18.08 -27.99 -23.24
CA LEU A 600 -16.73 -27.63 -23.68
C LEU A 600 -16.51 -26.13 -23.64
N THR A 601 -15.32 -25.73 -23.20
CA THR A 601 -14.77 -24.39 -23.41
C THR A 601 -13.69 -24.46 -24.48
N VAL A 602 -13.83 -23.65 -25.52
CA VAL A 602 -12.84 -23.49 -26.61
C VAL A 602 -12.00 -22.24 -26.30
N ASP A 603 -10.68 -22.40 -26.17
CA ASP A 603 -9.76 -21.35 -25.82
C ASP A 603 -8.82 -20.90 -26.95
N ASN A 604 -8.99 -21.49 -28.16
CA ASN A 604 -8.12 -21.21 -29.28
C ASN A 604 -8.92 -21.21 -30.59
N ILE A 605 -8.75 -20.14 -31.38
CA ILE A 605 -9.43 -19.99 -32.68
C ILE A 605 -9.07 -21.12 -33.67
N TYR A 606 -7.87 -21.70 -33.54
CA TYR A 606 -7.44 -22.85 -34.34
C TYR A 606 -8.44 -24.00 -34.28
N ILE A 607 -9.07 -24.25 -33.15
CA ILE A 607 -10.06 -25.32 -32.96
C ILE A 607 -11.29 -25.06 -33.83
N LEU A 608 -11.79 -23.85 -33.87
CA LEU A 608 -12.93 -23.48 -34.70
C LEU A 608 -12.58 -23.53 -36.18
N GLU A 609 -11.37 -23.14 -36.55
CA GLU A 609 -10.93 -23.08 -37.94
C GLU A 609 -10.63 -24.47 -38.53
N HIS A 610 -10.01 -25.37 -37.76
CA HIS A 610 -9.53 -26.66 -38.28
C HIS A 610 -10.37 -27.85 -37.81
N TRP A 611 -11.08 -27.77 -36.70
CA TRP A 611 -11.86 -28.85 -36.11
C TRP A 611 -13.34 -28.49 -35.97
N GLY A 612 -13.80 -27.37 -36.53
CA GLY A 612 -15.16 -26.85 -36.37
C GLY A 612 -16.22 -27.89 -36.78
N HIS A 613 -15.97 -28.71 -37.78
CA HIS A 613 -16.88 -29.76 -38.20
C HIS A 613 -17.10 -30.87 -37.13
N ASP A 614 -16.15 -31.10 -36.21
CA ASP A 614 -16.35 -32.03 -35.09
C ASP A 614 -17.25 -31.45 -34.01
N LEU A 615 -17.40 -30.11 -33.98
CA LEU A 615 -18.22 -29.37 -33.06
C LEU A 615 -19.59 -28.98 -33.65
N ALA A 616 -19.89 -29.40 -34.87
CA ALA A 616 -21.13 -29.05 -35.57
C ALA A 616 -22.38 -29.42 -34.75
N GLY A 617 -23.32 -28.49 -34.62
CA GLY A 617 -24.54 -28.63 -33.84
C GLY A 617 -24.33 -28.57 -32.30
N GLN A 618 -23.12 -28.35 -31.83
CA GLN A 618 -22.80 -28.30 -30.40
C GLN A 618 -22.96 -26.89 -29.79
N GLU A 619 -23.23 -26.87 -28.49
CA GLU A 619 -23.17 -25.67 -27.67
C GLU A 619 -21.79 -25.61 -27.01
N ILE A 620 -21.09 -24.48 -27.17
CA ILE A 620 -19.76 -24.29 -26.60
C ILE A 620 -19.65 -22.98 -25.79
N PHE A 621 -18.66 -22.94 -24.92
CA PHE A 621 -18.16 -21.72 -24.30
C PHE A 621 -16.91 -21.24 -25.03
N LEU A 622 -16.76 -19.94 -25.19
CA LEU A 622 -15.51 -19.35 -25.66
C LEU A 622 -14.75 -18.77 -24.47
N ARG A 623 -13.50 -19.17 -24.34
CA ARG A 623 -12.59 -18.51 -23.41
C ARG A 623 -11.96 -17.30 -24.08
N LEU A 624 -12.24 -16.12 -23.56
CA LEU A 624 -11.69 -14.85 -24.02
C LEU A 624 -10.54 -14.39 -23.11
N ASP A 625 -9.53 -13.77 -23.70
CA ASP A 625 -8.51 -13.05 -22.97
C ASP A 625 -8.93 -11.58 -22.79
N PRO A 626 -9.25 -11.14 -21.56
CA PRO A 626 -9.65 -9.76 -21.31
C PRO A 626 -8.48 -8.76 -21.36
N GLY A 627 -7.29 -9.16 -21.79
CA GLY A 627 -6.10 -8.33 -21.96
C GLY A 627 -5.37 -7.97 -20.67
N SER A 628 -5.91 -8.32 -19.50
CA SER A 628 -5.30 -8.08 -18.19
C SER A 628 -5.56 -9.22 -17.22
N GLY A 629 -4.53 -9.64 -16.49
CA GLY A 629 -4.61 -10.68 -15.46
C GLY A 629 -3.95 -10.27 -14.16
N LEU A 630 -4.45 -10.77 -13.03
CA LEU A 630 -3.90 -10.59 -11.68
C LEU A 630 -3.45 -11.95 -11.13
N GLY A 631 -2.49 -11.96 -10.20
CA GLY A 631 -2.04 -13.18 -9.53
C GLY A 631 -0.86 -12.88 -8.62
N HIS A 632 -0.70 -13.70 -7.57
CA HIS A 632 0.37 -13.57 -6.58
C HIS A 632 1.77 -13.86 -7.17
N HIS A 633 1.86 -14.48 -8.35
CA HIS A 633 3.12 -14.74 -9.06
C HIS A 633 2.91 -14.66 -10.58
N LYS A 634 3.98 -14.30 -11.34
CA LYS A 634 3.91 -14.17 -12.81
C LYS A 634 3.43 -15.45 -13.52
N MET A 635 3.84 -16.60 -13.03
CA MET A 635 3.50 -17.91 -13.61
C MET A 635 2.04 -18.33 -13.37
N VAL A 636 1.29 -17.65 -12.52
CA VAL A 636 -0.12 -17.92 -12.25
C VAL A 636 -1.07 -16.84 -12.79
N ARG A 637 -0.56 -15.94 -13.63
CA ARG A 637 -1.37 -15.01 -14.43
C ARG A 637 -1.85 -15.74 -15.67
N THR A 638 -3.15 -15.74 -15.90
CA THR A 638 -3.79 -16.54 -16.97
C THR A 638 -4.48 -15.67 -18.01
N ALA A 639 -4.21 -14.37 -18.04
CA ALA A 639 -4.68 -13.43 -19.05
C ALA A 639 -3.63 -12.33 -19.33
N GLY A 640 -3.67 -11.73 -20.52
CA GLY A 640 -2.76 -10.69 -21.00
C GLY A 640 -1.73 -11.20 -22.02
N SER A 641 -0.97 -10.31 -22.64
CA SER A 641 -0.12 -10.55 -23.81
C SER A 641 0.90 -11.71 -23.70
N ASN A 642 1.27 -12.09 -22.47
CA ASN A 642 2.21 -13.18 -22.21
C ASN A 642 1.52 -14.47 -21.69
N ALA A 643 0.18 -14.47 -21.61
CA ALA A 643 -0.57 -15.67 -21.25
C ALA A 643 -0.85 -16.52 -22.48
N LYS A 644 -0.69 -17.85 -22.36
CA LYS A 644 -0.98 -18.77 -23.47
C LYS A 644 -2.47 -19.09 -23.63
N PHE A 645 -3.35 -18.46 -22.85
CA PHE A 645 -4.75 -18.82 -22.69
C PHE A 645 -5.69 -17.81 -23.34
N GLY A 646 -6.75 -18.32 -23.95
CA GLY A 646 -7.90 -17.54 -24.41
C GLY A 646 -7.73 -16.89 -25.78
N ILE A 647 -8.86 -16.63 -26.40
CA ILE A 647 -8.97 -15.93 -27.70
C ILE A 647 -8.94 -14.42 -27.41
N PRO A 648 -8.07 -13.64 -28.07
CA PRO A 648 -8.06 -12.18 -27.94
C PRO A 648 -9.43 -11.57 -28.31
N LEU A 649 -9.81 -10.48 -27.63
CA LEU A 649 -11.10 -9.82 -27.85
C LEU A 649 -11.28 -9.29 -29.29
N ASP A 650 -10.22 -8.86 -29.92
CA ASP A 650 -10.23 -8.40 -31.32
C ASP A 650 -10.46 -9.53 -32.33
N GLU A 651 -10.27 -10.79 -31.94
CA GLU A 651 -10.59 -11.96 -32.76
C GLU A 651 -12.04 -12.46 -32.55
N LEU A 652 -12.84 -11.87 -31.64
CA LEU A 652 -14.21 -12.32 -31.35
C LEU A 652 -15.09 -12.39 -32.60
N ALA A 653 -15.05 -11.37 -33.45
CA ALA A 653 -15.82 -11.32 -34.69
C ALA A 653 -15.42 -12.45 -35.67
N ARG A 654 -14.13 -12.87 -35.66
CA ARG A 654 -13.65 -14.02 -36.44
C ARG A 654 -14.14 -15.34 -35.87
N ALA A 655 -14.05 -15.48 -34.51
CA ALA A 655 -14.55 -16.69 -33.86
C ALA A 655 -16.04 -16.91 -34.12
N ARG A 656 -16.86 -15.84 -34.08
CA ARG A 656 -18.29 -15.88 -34.43
C ARG A 656 -18.52 -16.40 -35.85
N ARG A 657 -17.87 -15.81 -36.86
CA ARG A 657 -18.00 -16.26 -38.27
C ARG A 657 -17.63 -17.73 -38.48
N LEU A 658 -16.58 -18.21 -37.79
CA LEU A 658 -16.16 -19.60 -37.84
C LEU A 658 -17.19 -20.54 -37.18
N ALA A 659 -17.74 -20.12 -36.04
CA ALA A 659 -18.79 -20.87 -35.39
C ALA A 659 -20.06 -20.96 -36.24
N ASP A 660 -20.51 -19.86 -36.83
CA ASP A 660 -21.67 -19.78 -37.73
C ASP A 660 -21.44 -20.70 -38.98
N ALA A 661 -20.23 -20.72 -39.55
CA ALA A 661 -19.89 -21.52 -40.71
C ALA A 661 -19.95 -23.05 -40.44
N HIS A 662 -19.82 -23.46 -39.17
CA HIS A 662 -19.82 -24.87 -38.74
C HIS A 662 -21.07 -25.27 -37.96
N ASP A 663 -22.12 -24.44 -37.91
CA ASP A 663 -23.33 -24.66 -37.12
C ASP A 663 -23.02 -24.87 -35.63
N ILE A 664 -22.09 -24.11 -35.08
CA ILE A 664 -21.71 -24.13 -33.65
C ILE A 664 -22.38 -22.98 -32.90
N ARG A 665 -23.03 -23.26 -31.78
CA ARG A 665 -23.69 -22.25 -30.96
C ARG A 665 -22.79 -21.82 -29.80
N ILE A 666 -22.44 -20.55 -29.76
CA ILE A 666 -21.68 -19.96 -28.66
C ILE A 666 -22.66 -19.54 -27.57
N THR A 667 -22.86 -20.38 -26.55
CA THR A 667 -23.84 -20.17 -25.47
C THR A 667 -23.24 -19.66 -24.19
N GLY A 668 -21.90 -19.64 -24.08
CA GLY A 668 -21.20 -19.10 -22.91
C GLY A 668 -19.93 -18.37 -23.27
N LEU A 669 -19.60 -17.35 -22.45
CA LEU A 669 -18.31 -16.71 -22.45
C LEU A 669 -17.59 -17.03 -21.14
N HIS A 670 -16.29 -17.28 -21.24
CA HIS A 670 -15.46 -17.64 -20.11
C HIS A 670 -14.20 -16.75 -20.07
N ALA A 671 -13.78 -16.33 -18.90
CA ALA A 671 -12.45 -15.78 -18.67
C ALA A 671 -11.91 -16.23 -17.31
N HIS A 672 -10.60 -16.44 -17.25
CA HIS A 672 -9.90 -16.73 -16.00
C HIS A 672 -8.68 -15.82 -15.92
N THR A 673 -8.67 -14.91 -14.95
CA THR A 673 -7.76 -13.75 -14.90
C THR A 673 -6.60 -13.92 -13.93
N GLY A 674 -6.54 -15.05 -13.19
CA GLY A 674 -5.42 -15.29 -12.28
C GLY A 674 -5.78 -16.16 -11.07
N SER A 675 -4.90 -16.19 -10.06
CA SER A 675 -5.07 -17.04 -8.86
C SER A 675 -4.59 -16.34 -7.59
N GLY A 676 -5.29 -16.59 -6.48
CA GLY A 676 -4.94 -16.02 -5.16
C GLY A 676 -5.34 -14.54 -5.03
N ILE A 677 -6.44 -14.14 -5.64
CA ILE A 677 -6.91 -12.76 -5.69
C ILE A 677 -7.83 -12.52 -4.49
N LEU A 678 -7.53 -11.48 -3.68
CA LEU A 678 -8.29 -11.11 -2.48
C LEU A 678 -9.16 -9.84 -2.65
N HIS A 679 -9.19 -9.25 -3.86
CA HIS A 679 -9.95 -8.04 -4.14
C HIS A 679 -11.10 -8.29 -5.12
N PRO A 680 -12.35 -7.91 -4.80
CA PRO A 680 -13.53 -8.21 -5.62
C PRO A 680 -13.53 -7.54 -7.00
N ASP A 681 -12.87 -6.39 -7.18
CA ASP A 681 -12.83 -5.61 -8.43
C ASP A 681 -12.37 -6.40 -9.66
N ASN A 682 -11.63 -7.47 -9.44
CA ASN A 682 -11.18 -8.32 -10.54
C ASN A 682 -12.35 -8.96 -11.29
N TRP A 683 -13.32 -9.53 -10.56
CA TRP A 683 -14.49 -10.16 -11.16
C TRP A 683 -15.48 -9.14 -11.69
N HIS A 684 -15.60 -7.97 -11.04
CA HIS A 684 -16.43 -6.87 -11.54
C HIS A 684 -15.95 -6.41 -12.92
N ARG A 685 -14.66 -6.17 -13.10
CA ARG A 685 -14.08 -5.80 -14.41
C ARG A 685 -14.20 -6.91 -15.44
N THR A 686 -13.99 -8.17 -15.03
CA THR A 686 -14.14 -9.31 -15.91
C THR A 686 -15.58 -9.43 -16.42
N LEU A 687 -16.57 -9.25 -15.53
CA LEU A 687 -18.00 -9.25 -15.91
C LEU A 687 -18.33 -8.12 -16.88
N GLN A 688 -17.82 -6.91 -16.66
CA GLN A 688 -18.01 -5.80 -17.59
C GLN A 688 -17.46 -6.13 -18.99
N THR A 689 -16.21 -6.61 -19.06
CA THR A 689 -15.57 -6.97 -20.34
C THR A 689 -16.32 -8.07 -21.08
N LEU A 690 -16.71 -9.14 -20.38
CA LEU A 690 -17.47 -10.24 -21.00
C LEU A 690 -18.92 -9.84 -21.31
N GLY A 691 -19.51 -8.95 -20.53
CA GLY A 691 -20.83 -8.39 -20.77
C GLY A 691 -20.87 -7.56 -22.07
N ASP A 692 -19.81 -6.78 -22.32
CA ASP A 692 -19.67 -6.03 -23.58
C ASP A 692 -19.48 -7.00 -24.76
N ALA A 693 -18.66 -8.02 -24.65
CA ALA A 693 -18.50 -9.06 -25.66
C ALA A 693 -19.80 -9.84 -25.94
N ALA A 694 -20.62 -10.07 -24.91
CA ALA A 694 -21.90 -10.75 -25.06
C ALA A 694 -22.93 -9.94 -25.88
N ARG A 695 -22.74 -8.62 -26.06
CA ARG A 695 -23.59 -7.79 -26.94
C ARG A 695 -23.47 -8.21 -28.40
N GLU A 696 -22.34 -8.74 -28.80
CA GLU A 696 -22.07 -9.18 -30.17
C GLU A 696 -22.55 -10.60 -30.44
N LEU A 697 -22.92 -11.39 -29.40
CA LEU A 697 -23.25 -12.81 -29.47
C LEU A 697 -24.65 -13.05 -28.85
N GLU A 698 -25.68 -13.12 -29.69
CA GLU A 698 -27.08 -13.18 -29.26
C GLU A 698 -27.45 -14.44 -28.45
N GLU A 699 -26.77 -15.55 -28.70
CA GLU A 699 -27.05 -16.87 -28.08
C GLU A 699 -26.36 -17.04 -26.72
N VAL A 700 -25.50 -16.11 -26.30
CA VAL A 700 -24.83 -16.18 -25.00
C VAL A 700 -25.81 -16.01 -23.86
N ARG A 701 -25.90 -17.01 -22.99
CA ARG A 701 -26.76 -17.07 -21.80
C ARG A 701 -26.00 -17.34 -20.52
N VAL A 702 -24.67 -17.55 -20.60
CA VAL A 702 -23.79 -17.77 -19.46
C VAL A 702 -22.54 -16.90 -19.58
N ILE A 703 -22.17 -16.22 -18.51
CA ILE A 703 -20.85 -15.63 -18.33
C ILE A 703 -20.17 -16.35 -17.17
N ASN A 704 -19.09 -17.05 -17.49
CA ASN A 704 -18.26 -17.75 -16.51
C ASN A 704 -17.02 -16.88 -16.20
N LEU A 705 -16.94 -16.40 -15.00
CA LEU A 705 -15.88 -15.51 -14.54
C LEU A 705 -14.61 -16.26 -14.08
N GLY A 706 -14.60 -17.58 -14.28
CA GLY A 706 -13.50 -18.44 -13.87
C GLY A 706 -13.32 -18.54 -12.34
N GLY A 707 -12.14 -18.92 -11.95
CA GLY A 707 -11.78 -19.04 -10.54
C GLY A 707 -10.99 -17.82 -10.03
N GLY A 708 -9.88 -18.11 -9.37
CA GLY A 708 -8.94 -17.10 -8.90
C GLY A 708 -9.17 -16.62 -7.48
N LEU A 709 -10.32 -16.95 -6.86
CA LEU A 709 -10.64 -16.56 -5.50
C LEU A 709 -9.54 -17.05 -4.55
N GLY A 710 -8.91 -16.08 -3.85
CA GLY A 710 -7.83 -16.31 -2.92
C GLY A 710 -8.32 -16.65 -1.52
N VAL A 711 -7.40 -17.20 -0.74
CA VAL A 711 -7.49 -17.28 0.72
C VAL A 711 -6.29 -16.53 1.29
N PRO A 712 -6.39 -15.96 2.50
CA PRO A 712 -5.25 -15.35 3.16
C PRO A 712 -4.13 -16.37 3.32
N ASP A 713 -2.95 -16.04 2.85
CA ASP A 713 -1.76 -16.86 3.08
C ASP A 713 -1.14 -16.56 4.45
N ARG A 714 -1.42 -15.36 5.00
CA ARG A 714 -0.93 -14.88 6.30
C ARG A 714 -2.07 -14.50 7.22
N SER A 715 -1.85 -14.60 8.52
CA SER A 715 -2.86 -14.29 9.54
C SER A 715 -3.29 -12.83 9.60
N ASP A 716 -2.47 -11.92 9.07
CA ASP A 716 -2.74 -10.49 8.97
C ASP A 716 -3.37 -10.04 7.65
N GLU A 717 -3.50 -10.95 6.68
CA GLU A 717 -4.20 -10.68 5.44
C GLU A 717 -5.72 -10.81 5.63
N LEU A 718 -6.45 -9.91 4.97
CA LEU A 718 -7.89 -9.97 5.00
C LEU A 718 -8.42 -10.97 3.98
N PRO A 719 -9.43 -11.77 4.35
CA PRO A 719 -10.10 -12.63 3.40
C PRO A 719 -10.79 -11.80 2.32
N LEU A 720 -11.00 -12.43 1.17
CA LEU A 720 -11.82 -11.87 0.09
C LEU A 720 -13.22 -11.49 0.64
N ASP A 721 -13.57 -10.23 0.45
CA ASP A 721 -14.90 -9.72 0.85
C ASP A 721 -15.95 -10.23 -0.14
N LEU A 722 -16.63 -11.33 0.24
CA LEU A 722 -17.69 -11.94 -0.55
C LEU A 722 -18.95 -11.07 -0.61
N THR A 723 -19.20 -10.24 0.40
CA THR A 723 -20.36 -9.33 0.40
C THR A 723 -20.17 -8.23 -0.64
N ALA A 724 -18.98 -7.62 -0.68
CA ALA A 724 -18.66 -6.64 -1.70
C ALA A 724 -18.61 -7.25 -3.12
N LEU A 725 -18.11 -8.50 -3.24
CA LEU A 725 -18.13 -9.24 -4.50
C LEU A 725 -19.55 -9.43 -5.01
N ASP A 726 -20.46 -9.96 -4.16
CA ASP A 726 -21.86 -10.23 -4.50
C ASP A 726 -22.61 -8.95 -4.86
N ALA A 727 -22.47 -7.89 -4.06
CA ALA A 727 -23.13 -6.61 -4.30
C ALA A 727 -22.74 -6.00 -5.66
N GLY A 728 -21.43 -5.99 -5.98
CA GLY A 728 -20.95 -5.47 -7.27
C GLY A 728 -21.38 -6.33 -8.46
N LEU A 729 -21.34 -7.66 -8.33
CA LEU A 729 -21.83 -8.55 -9.39
C LEU A 729 -23.36 -8.41 -9.60
N LYS A 730 -24.16 -8.25 -8.53
CA LYS A 730 -25.60 -8.00 -8.63
C LYS A 730 -25.89 -6.73 -9.43
N GLN A 731 -25.20 -5.66 -9.13
CA GLN A 731 -25.37 -4.40 -9.84
C GLN A 731 -25.04 -4.55 -11.32
N LEU A 732 -23.87 -5.09 -11.65
CA LEU A 732 -23.44 -5.30 -13.02
C LEU A 732 -24.33 -6.28 -13.80
N LYS A 733 -24.90 -7.31 -13.13
CA LYS A 733 -25.83 -8.26 -13.73
C LYS A 733 -27.11 -7.58 -14.19
N GLN A 734 -27.59 -6.53 -13.51
CA GLN A 734 -28.75 -5.75 -13.90
C GLN A 734 -28.49 -4.92 -15.17
N ASP A 735 -27.25 -4.52 -15.42
CA ASP A 735 -26.84 -3.72 -16.59
C ASP A 735 -26.57 -4.57 -17.85
N LEU A 736 -26.64 -5.91 -17.74
CA LEU A 736 -26.47 -6.79 -18.88
C LEU A 736 -27.65 -6.65 -19.86
N ILE A 737 -27.33 -6.77 -21.16
CA ILE A 737 -28.29 -6.57 -22.26
C ILE A 737 -29.52 -7.50 -22.20
N ARG A 738 -29.38 -8.64 -21.52
CA ARG A 738 -30.42 -9.67 -21.32
C ARG A 738 -30.13 -10.48 -20.06
N PRO A 739 -31.06 -11.30 -19.57
CA PRO A 739 -30.79 -12.23 -18.48
C PRO A 739 -29.68 -13.23 -18.86
N ILE A 740 -28.57 -13.17 -18.12
CA ILE A 740 -27.39 -14.03 -18.28
C ILE A 740 -27.03 -14.65 -16.91
N GLU A 741 -26.76 -15.95 -16.91
CA GLU A 741 -26.27 -16.63 -15.70
C GLU A 741 -24.80 -16.28 -15.46
N ILE A 742 -24.43 -16.10 -14.21
CA ILE A 742 -23.04 -15.89 -13.78
C ILE A 742 -22.54 -17.15 -13.10
N TRP A 743 -21.42 -17.70 -13.61
CA TRP A 743 -20.78 -18.88 -13.07
C TRP A 743 -19.40 -18.53 -12.50
N LEU A 744 -18.97 -19.31 -11.48
CA LEU A 744 -17.63 -19.24 -10.89
C LEU A 744 -16.98 -20.62 -10.88
N GLU A 745 -15.62 -20.64 -10.98
CA GLU A 745 -14.77 -21.85 -10.95
C GLU A 745 -13.75 -21.82 -9.81
N PRO A 746 -14.14 -21.71 -8.54
CA PRO A 746 -13.22 -21.71 -7.42
C PRO A 746 -12.54 -23.07 -7.28
N GLY A 747 -11.20 -23.06 -7.19
CA GLY A 747 -10.43 -24.22 -6.75
C GLY A 747 -9.84 -23.96 -5.37
N ARG A 748 -8.84 -23.06 -5.31
CA ARG A 748 -8.12 -22.71 -4.09
C ARG A 748 -9.04 -22.34 -2.92
N TYR A 749 -10.01 -21.47 -3.13
CA TYR A 749 -10.91 -20.98 -2.10
C TYR A 749 -11.65 -22.11 -1.37
N LEU A 750 -12.01 -23.16 -2.07
CA LEU A 750 -12.80 -24.27 -1.51
C LEU A 750 -11.98 -25.21 -0.64
N VAL A 751 -10.68 -25.38 -0.93
CA VAL A 751 -9.92 -26.49 -0.34
C VAL A 751 -8.62 -26.10 0.34
N ALA A 752 -8.05 -24.90 0.09
CA ALA A 752 -6.74 -24.53 0.63
C ALA A 752 -6.72 -24.56 2.16
N GLU A 753 -7.61 -23.83 2.82
CA GLU A 753 -7.73 -23.75 4.29
C GLU A 753 -8.13 -25.08 4.93
N ALA A 754 -8.75 -25.97 4.17
CA ALA A 754 -9.20 -27.28 4.65
C ALA A 754 -8.04 -28.28 4.81
N GLY A 755 -6.89 -28.02 4.20
CA GLY A 755 -5.76 -28.95 4.22
C GLY A 755 -4.53 -28.41 4.91
N VAL A 756 -3.86 -29.27 5.67
CA VAL A 756 -2.56 -29.03 6.30
C VAL A 756 -1.58 -30.12 5.92
N LEU A 757 -0.28 -29.79 5.84
CA LEU A 757 0.81 -30.76 5.73
C LEU A 757 1.51 -30.83 7.08
N LEU A 758 1.53 -32.01 7.66
CA LEU A 758 2.22 -32.32 8.90
C LEU A 758 3.54 -33.05 8.57
N ALA A 759 4.64 -32.67 9.21
CA ALA A 759 5.90 -33.34 9.00
C ALA A 759 6.73 -33.33 10.28
N ARG A 760 7.38 -34.47 10.55
CA ARG A 760 8.25 -34.66 11.71
C ARG A 760 9.60 -33.97 11.48
N VAL A 761 10.13 -33.34 12.48
CA VAL A 761 11.48 -32.79 12.46
C VAL A 761 12.49 -33.98 12.56
N ASN A 762 13.34 -34.08 11.54
CA ASN A 762 14.39 -35.11 11.49
C ASN A 762 15.66 -34.66 12.22
N GLN A 763 16.05 -33.39 12.00
CA GLN A 763 17.27 -32.83 12.57
C GLN A 763 17.28 -31.30 12.46
N THR A 764 18.13 -30.68 13.26
CA THR A 764 18.43 -29.24 13.16
C THR A 764 19.90 -29.03 12.80
N LYS A 765 20.23 -27.93 12.11
CA LYS A 765 21.59 -27.62 11.68
C LYS A 765 21.84 -26.12 11.76
N GLY A 766 22.98 -25.72 12.34
CA GLY A 766 23.49 -24.34 12.26
C GLY A 766 24.57 -24.21 11.18
N LYS A 767 24.54 -23.07 10.46
CA LYS A 767 25.59 -22.67 9.51
C LYS A 767 25.82 -21.16 9.60
N GLY A 768 26.82 -20.74 10.38
CA GLY A 768 26.96 -19.33 10.76
C GLY A 768 25.76 -18.87 11.60
N GLU A 769 25.16 -17.77 11.22
CA GLU A 769 23.97 -17.24 11.89
C GLU A 769 22.66 -17.90 11.42
N ILE A 770 22.71 -18.74 10.39
CA ILE A 770 21.53 -19.38 9.81
C ILE A 770 21.24 -20.68 10.55
N ARG A 771 20.02 -20.85 11.04
CA ARG A 771 19.52 -22.10 11.61
C ARG A 771 18.58 -22.78 10.64
N TYR A 772 18.78 -24.06 10.43
CA TYR A 772 17.92 -24.91 9.61
C TYR A 772 17.18 -25.92 10.51
N VAL A 773 15.90 -26.14 10.19
CA VAL A 773 15.14 -27.28 10.69
C VAL A 773 14.74 -28.14 9.50
N GLY A 774 15.27 -29.39 9.47
CA GLY A 774 15.00 -30.38 8.45
C GLY A 774 13.81 -31.24 8.83
N ILE A 775 12.80 -31.32 7.95
CA ILE A 775 11.61 -32.15 8.19
C ILE A 775 11.55 -33.33 7.23
N ALA A 776 10.69 -34.31 7.54
CA ALA A 776 10.63 -35.59 6.86
C ALA A 776 10.14 -35.56 5.40
N THR A 777 9.64 -34.44 4.95
CA THR A 777 9.21 -34.20 3.56
C THR A 777 9.68 -32.84 3.05
N GLY A 778 9.63 -32.60 1.76
CA GLY A 778 10.10 -31.36 1.15
C GLY A 778 9.31 -30.96 -0.09
N MET A 779 10.02 -30.35 -1.05
CA MET A 779 9.42 -29.90 -2.30
C MET A 779 8.76 -31.02 -3.13
N ASN A 780 9.14 -32.27 -2.88
CA ASN A 780 8.50 -33.44 -3.50
C ASN A 780 7.03 -33.58 -3.07
N SER A 781 6.65 -33.14 -1.88
CA SER A 781 5.25 -33.06 -1.45
C SER A 781 4.65 -31.68 -1.69
N LEU A 782 5.35 -30.60 -1.35
CA LEU A 782 4.85 -29.22 -1.47
C LEU A 782 5.83 -28.37 -2.28
N ILE A 783 5.67 -28.38 -3.61
CA ILE A 783 6.57 -27.65 -4.52
C ILE A 783 6.36 -26.14 -4.55
N ARG A 784 5.21 -25.64 -4.10
CA ARG A 784 4.80 -24.23 -4.25
C ARG A 784 5.80 -23.22 -3.65
N PRO A 785 6.38 -23.41 -2.47
CA PRO A 785 7.41 -22.51 -1.95
C PRO A 785 8.64 -22.44 -2.85
N ALA A 786 9.12 -23.58 -3.34
CA ALA A 786 10.28 -23.66 -4.22
C ALA A 786 10.01 -23.08 -5.62
N LEU A 787 8.82 -23.34 -6.19
CA LEU A 787 8.47 -22.97 -7.57
C LEU A 787 7.99 -21.51 -7.70
N TYR A 788 7.24 -21.03 -6.72
CA TYR A 788 6.54 -19.72 -6.77
C TYR A 788 6.95 -18.77 -5.66
N GLY A 789 7.83 -19.16 -4.73
CA GLY A 789 8.06 -18.42 -3.50
C GLY A 789 6.79 -18.28 -2.63
N ALA A 790 5.85 -19.23 -2.79
CA ALA A 790 4.57 -19.16 -2.09
C ALA A 790 4.76 -19.22 -0.58
N TRP A 791 4.10 -18.32 0.13
CA TRP A 791 4.07 -18.33 1.57
C TRP A 791 3.06 -19.37 2.08
N HIS A 792 3.46 -20.11 3.12
CA HIS A 792 2.58 -20.91 3.94
C HIS A 792 2.89 -20.62 5.40
N GLU A 793 1.90 -20.50 6.26
CA GLU A 793 2.11 -20.43 7.70
C GLU A 793 2.70 -21.75 8.17
N ILE A 794 3.79 -21.68 8.95
CA ILE A 794 4.46 -22.86 9.52
C ILE A 794 4.51 -22.66 11.02
N VAL A 795 4.04 -23.66 11.77
CA VAL A 795 4.07 -23.66 13.24
C VAL A 795 4.67 -24.97 13.76
N ASN A 796 5.31 -24.92 14.92
CA ASN A 796 5.66 -26.13 15.63
C ASN A 796 4.42 -26.61 16.41
N LEU A 797 3.71 -27.61 15.86
CA LEU A 797 2.47 -28.12 16.43
C LEU A 797 2.70 -28.79 17.79
N SER A 798 3.86 -29.39 17.98
CA SER A 798 4.25 -30.02 19.28
C SER A 798 4.49 -28.99 20.38
N ARG A 799 4.68 -27.71 20.02
CA ARG A 799 4.99 -26.59 20.92
C ARG A 799 4.15 -25.38 20.64
N LEU A 800 2.89 -25.57 20.25
CA LEU A 800 2.00 -24.54 19.71
C LEU A 800 1.78 -23.35 20.68
N ASP A 801 1.83 -23.61 21.99
CA ASP A 801 1.61 -22.61 23.04
C ASP A 801 2.90 -21.92 23.50
N GLN A 802 4.07 -22.33 22.97
CA GLN A 802 5.34 -21.69 23.28
C GLN A 802 5.58 -20.49 22.33
N PRO A 803 6.14 -19.39 22.83
CA PRO A 803 6.48 -18.25 22.00
C PRO A 803 7.58 -18.63 21.00
N GLY A 804 7.48 -18.08 19.79
CA GLY A 804 8.58 -18.16 18.82
C GLY A 804 9.75 -17.28 19.29
N ASP A 805 10.91 -17.86 19.48
CA ASP A 805 12.12 -17.19 19.95
C ASP A 805 13.32 -17.41 19.02
N SER A 806 13.21 -18.30 18.07
CA SER A 806 14.30 -18.68 17.16
C SER A 806 13.86 -18.60 15.70
N VAL A 807 14.74 -18.06 14.85
CA VAL A 807 14.51 -17.95 13.41
C VAL A 807 15.11 -19.16 12.69
N TYR A 808 14.28 -19.86 11.91
CA TYR A 808 14.66 -21.05 11.16
C TYR A 808 14.34 -20.95 9.67
N ASN A 809 15.20 -21.56 8.85
CA ASN A 809 14.83 -21.98 7.50
C ASN A 809 14.32 -23.43 7.57
N VAL A 810 13.04 -23.62 7.20
CA VAL A 810 12.40 -24.93 7.16
C VAL A 810 12.71 -25.60 5.82
N VAL A 811 13.38 -26.73 5.84
CA VAL A 811 13.89 -27.42 4.65
C VAL A 811 13.49 -28.88 4.62
N GLY A 812 13.42 -29.45 3.42
CA GLY A 812 13.16 -30.86 3.21
C GLY A 812 14.44 -31.69 3.00
N PRO A 813 14.27 -33.01 2.74
CA PRO A 813 15.35 -33.95 2.55
C PRO A 813 15.73 -34.17 1.07
N ILE A 814 15.22 -33.36 0.15
CA ILE A 814 15.50 -33.48 -1.29
C ILE A 814 16.88 -32.89 -1.58
N CYS A 815 17.65 -33.54 -2.44
CA CYS A 815 19.01 -33.14 -2.79
C CYS A 815 18.98 -31.96 -3.80
N GLU A 816 18.38 -30.85 -3.36
CA GLU A 816 18.19 -29.63 -4.12
C GLU A 816 18.26 -28.40 -3.20
N THR A 817 19.04 -27.38 -3.58
CA THR A 817 19.13 -26.15 -2.79
C THR A 817 17.79 -25.44 -2.66
N GLY A 818 16.91 -25.61 -3.64
CA GLY A 818 15.55 -25.07 -3.65
C GLY A 818 14.57 -25.82 -2.76
N ASP A 819 14.96 -26.88 -2.06
CA ASP A 819 14.08 -27.64 -1.15
C ASP A 819 13.84 -26.88 0.17
N ILE A 820 13.20 -25.73 0.03
CA ILE A 820 12.87 -24.80 1.11
C ILE A 820 11.36 -24.67 1.18
N LEU A 821 10.80 -25.01 2.35
CA LEU A 821 9.38 -24.86 2.65
C LEU A 821 9.05 -23.50 3.29
N GLY A 822 10.03 -22.91 3.97
CA GLY A 822 9.90 -21.56 4.53
C GLY A 822 11.24 -20.95 4.94
N LEU A 823 11.47 -19.71 4.56
CA LEU A 823 12.61 -18.91 4.96
C LEU A 823 12.25 -18.01 6.15
N ASP A 824 13.23 -17.82 7.06
CA ASP A 824 13.16 -16.88 8.19
C ASP A 824 11.88 -17.06 9.03
N ARG A 825 11.56 -18.31 9.41
CA ARG A 825 10.38 -18.63 10.21
C ARG A 825 10.69 -18.47 11.70
N LEU A 826 9.93 -17.63 12.38
CA LEU A 826 10.01 -17.49 13.83
C LEU A 826 9.22 -18.63 14.48
N LEU A 827 9.94 -19.58 15.10
CA LEU A 827 9.37 -20.77 15.72
C LEU A 827 9.89 -20.90 17.15
N PRO A 828 9.17 -21.63 18.03
CA PRO A 828 9.77 -22.15 19.25
C PRO A 828 10.98 -23.02 18.92
N GLU A 829 11.90 -23.19 19.87
CA GLU A 829 13.04 -24.06 19.66
C GLU A 829 12.62 -25.47 19.22
N CYS A 830 13.09 -25.85 18.01
CA CYS A 830 12.69 -27.10 17.36
C CYS A 830 13.66 -28.25 17.76
N HIS A 831 13.08 -29.41 18.08
CA HIS A 831 13.83 -30.62 18.44
C HIS A 831 13.47 -31.77 17.50
N GLU A 832 14.37 -32.75 17.39
CA GLU A 832 14.10 -34.00 16.68
C GLU A 832 12.82 -34.65 17.23
N GLY A 833 11.96 -35.11 16.33
CA GLY A 833 10.68 -35.71 16.68
C GLY A 833 9.52 -34.74 16.85
N ASP A 834 9.74 -33.42 16.97
CA ASP A 834 8.66 -32.43 16.91
C ASP A 834 7.91 -32.53 15.58
N VAL A 835 6.64 -32.16 15.56
CA VAL A 835 5.81 -32.10 14.34
C VAL A 835 5.60 -30.65 13.95
N LEU A 836 6.06 -30.29 12.74
CA LEU A 836 5.72 -29.01 12.13
C LEU A 836 4.44 -29.17 11.31
N LEU A 837 3.60 -28.13 11.36
CA LEU A 837 2.40 -27.98 10.53
C LEU A 837 2.64 -26.87 9.51
N VAL A 838 2.37 -27.16 8.24
CA VAL A 838 2.33 -26.20 7.14
C VAL A 838 0.86 -26.00 6.74
N ALA A 839 0.32 -24.81 6.93
CA ALA A 839 -1.09 -24.49 6.69
C ALA A 839 -1.40 -24.21 5.20
N ASN A 840 -2.69 -24.15 4.87
CA ASN A 840 -3.21 -23.82 3.53
C ASN A 840 -2.67 -24.72 2.40
N THR A 841 -2.41 -26.00 2.71
CA THR A 841 -1.86 -26.95 1.73
C THR A 841 -2.90 -27.81 1.04
N GLY A 842 -4.19 -27.59 1.31
CA GLY A 842 -5.27 -28.31 0.68
C GLY A 842 -5.44 -28.06 -0.83
N ALA A 843 -4.87 -26.95 -1.35
CA ALA A 843 -4.88 -26.64 -2.78
C ALA A 843 -3.47 -26.66 -3.36
N TYR A 844 -3.29 -27.35 -4.48
CA TYR A 844 -2.02 -27.41 -5.22
C TYR A 844 -0.83 -27.93 -4.38
N GLY A 845 -1.10 -28.68 -3.30
CA GLY A 845 -0.13 -29.43 -2.53
C GLY A 845 0.06 -30.82 -3.17
N ALA A 846 -0.69 -31.80 -2.69
CA ALA A 846 -0.63 -33.19 -3.20
C ALA A 846 -0.86 -33.29 -4.73
N ALA A 847 -1.72 -32.43 -5.30
CA ALA A 847 -1.97 -32.36 -6.74
C ALA A 847 -0.72 -32.05 -7.59
N MET A 848 0.30 -31.41 -7.02
CA MET A 848 1.58 -31.08 -7.68
C MET A 848 2.75 -31.88 -7.14
N ALA A 849 2.52 -32.87 -6.31
CA ALA A 849 3.57 -33.69 -5.72
C ALA A 849 4.31 -34.53 -6.76
N SER A 850 5.54 -34.87 -6.47
CA SER A 850 6.43 -35.67 -7.32
C SER A 850 7.18 -36.75 -6.52
N ARG A 851 7.81 -37.69 -7.23
CA ARG A 851 8.69 -38.69 -6.63
C ARG A 851 10.18 -38.33 -6.83
N TYR A 852 10.50 -37.04 -6.77
CA TYR A 852 11.87 -36.62 -6.96
C TYR A 852 12.78 -37.22 -5.88
N ASN A 853 13.98 -37.63 -6.26
CA ASN A 853 14.92 -38.46 -5.50
C ASN A 853 14.35 -39.84 -5.03
N LEU A 854 13.32 -40.36 -5.72
CA LEU A 854 12.58 -41.60 -5.37
C LEU A 854 11.97 -41.57 -3.95
N ARG A 855 11.70 -40.35 -3.43
CA ARG A 855 10.97 -40.16 -2.18
C ARG A 855 9.49 -40.09 -2.45
N GLU A 856 8.74 -40.93 -1.71
CA GLU A 856 7.27 -40.88 -1.80
C GLU A 856 6.75 -39.56 -1.22
N PRO A 857 5.73 -38.97 -1.86
CA PRO A 857 5.04 -37.82 -1.28
C PRO A 857 4.35 -38.16 0.04
N ALA A 858 4.05 -37.15 0.85
CA ALA A 858 3.27 -37.30 2.07
C ALA A 858 1.91 -37.97 1.79
N GLN A 859 1.51 -38.88 2.63
CA GLN A 859 0.23 -39.57 2.52
C GLN A 859 -0.95 -38.63 2.76
N GLU A 860 -2.05 -38.86 2.05
CA GLU A 860 -3.28 -38.08 2.20
C GLU A 860 -4.22 -38.76 3.16
N LEU A 861 -4.65 -38.04 4.21
CA LEU A 861 -5.53 -38.50 5.27
C LEU A 861 -6.75 -37.58 5.40
N LEU A 862 -7.87 -38.13 5.81
CA LEU A 862 -9.05 -37.37 6.18
C LEU A 862 -9.07 -37.12 7.70
N PHE A 863 -9.37 -35.91 8.08
CA PHE A 863 -9.63 -35.58 9.48
C PHE A 863 -11.07 -36.01 9.84
N GLU A 864 -11.18 -36.98 10.70
CA GLU A 864 -12.45 -37.39 11.30
C GLU A 864 -12.49 -36.79 12.72
N PRO A 865 -13.39 -35.80 12.96
CA PRO A 865 -13.61 -35.34 14.33
C PRO A 865 -14.07 -36.53 15.17
N SER A 866 -13.29 -36.86 16.21
CA SER A 866 -13.73 -37.89 17.16
C SER A 866 -15.10 -37.51 17.74
N LEU A 867 -16.07 -38.37 17.57
CA LEU A 867 -17.44 -38.29 18.19
C LEU A 867 -17.35 -38.47 19.72
N THR A 868 -16.43 -37.79 20.40
CA THR A 868 -16.32 -37.84 21.86
C THR A 868 -16.09 -36.46 22.41
N ALA A 869 -17.10 -35.71 22.74
CA ALA A 869 -17.61 -35.43 24.06
C ALA A 869 -18.62 -34.30 24.05
N PRO A 870 -19.60 -34.33 24.90
CA PRO A 870 -20.66 -33.34 24.99
C PRO A 870 -20.21 -31.97 25.50
#